data_3be8c891419ec172c807ac051b10fd56
#
_entry.id   3be8c891419ec172c807ac051b10fd56
#
_cell.length_a   1.000
_cell.length_b   1.000
_cell.length_c   1.000
_cell.angle_alpha   90.00
_cell.angle_beta   90.00
_cell.angle_gamma   90.00
#
_symmetry.space_group_name_H-M   'P 1'
#
loop_
_entity.id
_entity.type
_entity.pdbx_description
1 polymer ?
#
loop_
_entity_poly.entity_id
_entity_poly.type
_entity_poly.pdbx_seq_one_letter_code
_entity_poly.pdbx_strand_id
1 'polypeptide(L)'
;MMKFRYLILPIATTLLIWVLNTRIGTLPPLGKFLDPFHGYLALVDSDDLKRLHMDTPQLESPVTVIFDSLRIPHIFAENDHDLYFVQGYIMASERLWQMEFQTHAAGGRMSEIVGEKALGYDRFQRRVGMKFGAENSLNAIEKDQQLSPMADAFTEGINTYIASLPEDQYPLEYKILDYAPEPWTPLKTSLLLKYMAWMLTGRNTELTYTRMWNEMGQDVVEELFPIYPWFVDPIIPPGTKYDFNPLPLDQPPDLYQSKADRGNIITQEHEGIGSNNWVVTGSRTESGNAILANDPHLGLNLPSIWYAMHLVSPNQNVMGVSLPGAPGIITGFNDYISWGVTNGYDDVMDWYDIQFRDSTMTEYFHDNKWKPTRKVVEKFKIRGGMTFSDTITYTHHGPVVWDTPYQTLSLGEKSIRNSIRQVSTGRALRWLAHDESNELRTFYLLNTAENYDDYVHALEYFNCPGQNFAYADVEGNIALWHAGNNPAKWEKQGMFISDGTDPRYDWQAVVPHEQKPHIKNPKRGYIGSANQHPTTSDYPYFLSEFYWASFRWNQIHTRLDTLQSATVKDMLDIQLDNRSVFAEKTMPVILRTWKNHLRNDLEKQAFTILSNWDYEMDGHSPAPTMYRYWYALLEELTWEDDLGIDNDKFIWPYRDKMMELILTNPESHWFDNKTTLQLETFSQLSQQAFHKMVSDLQSNYGGDIKTDWIWSKYQGTDINHVANIPGMGVLDLPTSGGSDIPNATGTTFGPSWRFVVEMGEKKVAYGIYPGGQSGFPGSIYYDNMVDDWVEGIAYPLSFSDNPAEISGVTINLGNGK
;
A
#
# COMPACT_ATOMS: atom_id res chain seq x y z
N MET A 1 43.21 -38.78 -37.02
CA MET A 1 42.49 -38.59 -35.79
C MET A 1 43.04 -37.47 -34.88
N MET A 2 44.35 -37.23 -34.83
CA MET A 2 44.94 -36.21 -33.93
C MET A 2 44.54 -34.72 -34.27
N LYS A 3 44.41 -34.41 -35.59
CA LYS A 3 44.04 -33.02 -36.01
C LYS A 3 42.57 -32.59 -35.66
N PHE A 4 41.65 -33.53 -35.51
CA PHE A 4 40.23 -33.23 -35.18
C PHE A 4 40.04 -32.88 -33.69
N ARG A 5 40.87 -33.41 -32.80
CA ARG A 5 40.82 -33.10 -31.34
C ARG A 5 41.20 -31.64 -31.05
N TYR A 6 42.08 -31.02 -31.84
CA TYR A 6 42.49 -29.62 -31.68
C TYR A 6 41.40 -28.60 -32.09
N LEU A 7 40.41 -29.03 -32.91
CA LEU A 7 39.29 -28.19 -33.33
C LEU A 7 38.09 -28.25 -32.37
N ILE A 8 37.98 -29.33 -31.58
CA ILE A 8 36.83 -29.51 -30.65
C ILE A 8 36.85 -28.44 -29.56
N LEU A 9 38.00 -28.14 -28.95
CA LEU A 9 38.13 -27.20 -27.87
C LEU A 9 37.81 -25.75 -28.32
N PRO A 10 38.37 -25.22 -29.40
CA PRO A 10 37.99 -23.89 -29.92
C PRO A 10 36.52 -23.82 -30.31
N ILE A 11 35.96 -24.85 -30.93
CA ILE A 11 34.52 -24.86 -31.29
C ILE A 11 33.67 -24.86 -30.04
N ALA A 12 33.98 -25.70 -29.05
CA ALA A 12 33.23 -25.75 -27.78
C ALA A 12 33.34 -24.40 -27.01
N THR A 13 34.53 -23.79 -26.99
CA THR A 13 34.73 -22.48 -26.36
C THR A 13 33.93 -21.37 -27.10
N THR A 14 33.96 -21.36 -28.43
CA THR A 14 33.19 -20.40 -29.22
C THR A 14 31.69 -20.58 -29.02
N LEU A 15 31.22 -21.84 -28.97
CA LEU A 15 29.83 -22.17 -28.70
C LEU A 15 29.42 -21.72 -27.29
N LEU A 16 30.28 -21.97 -26.30
CA LEU A 16 30.04 -21.54 -24.92
C LEU A 16 29.96 -20.01 -24.82
N ILE A 17 30.92 -19.30 -25.42
CA ILE A 17 30.93 -17.85 -25.49
C ILE A 17 29.64 -17.35 -26.19
N TRP A 18 29.24 -17.96 -27.29
CA TRP A 18 28.01 -17.58 -28.00
C TRP A 18 26.78 -17.83 -27.14
N VAL A 19 26.66 -19.00 -26.48
CA VAL A 19 25.55 -19.32 -25.56
C VAL A 19 25.50 -18.34 -24.40
N LEU A 20 26.64 -18.03 -23.78
CA LEU A 20 26.72 -17.10 -22.65
C LEU A 20 26.39 -15.65 -23.05
N ASN A 21 26.67 -15.26 -24.30
CA ASN A 21 26.38 -13.90 -24.77
C ASN A 21 25.08 -13.76 -25.56
N THR A 22 24.29 -14.84 -25.67
CA THR A 22 23.02 -14.83 -26.42
C THR A 22 21.85 -15.08 -25.46
N ARG A 23 20.80 -14.32 -25.61
CA ARG A 23 19.54 -14.59 -24.89
C ARG A 23 18.88 -15.85 -25.40
N ILE A 24 18.58 -16.80 -24.55
CA ILE A 24 17.91 -18.05 -24.87
C ILE A 24 16.55 -18.12 -24.20
N GLY A 25 15.49 -17.84 -24.96
CA GLY A 25 14.12 -17.76 -24.41
C GLY A 25 13.99 -16.66 -23.33
N THR A 26 13.69 -17.03 -22.11
CA THR A 26 13.60 -16.13 -20.95
C THR A 26 14.93 -15.90 -20.23
N LEU A 27 15.97 -16.71 -20.52
CA LEU A 27 17.29 -16.56 -19.91
C LEU A 27 18.05 -15.40 -20.54
N PRO A 28 18.51 -14.42 -19.73
CA PRO A 28 19.33 -13.31 -20.21
C PRO A 28 20.72 -13.81 -20.66
N PRO A 29 21.52 -12.96 -21.34
CA PRO A 29 22.92 -13.27 -21.65
C PRO A 29 23.72 -13.41 -20.34
N LEU A 30 23.91 -14.65 -19.89
CA LEU A 30 24.61 -14.97 -18.63
C LEU A 30 26.08 -14.50 -18.62
N GLY A 31 26.68 -14.27 -19.79
CA GLY A 31 28.02 -13.71 -19.91
C GLY A 31 28.17 -12.35 -19.29
N LYS A 32 27.13 -11.48 -19.45
CA LYS A 32 27.10 -10.15 -18.81
C LYS A 32 27.05 -10.23 -17.29
N PHE A 33 26.39 -11.25 -16.75
CA PHE A 33 26.28 -11.48 -15.31
C PHE A 33 27.55 -12.09 -14.71
N LEU A 34 28.13 -13.07 -15.41
CA LEU A 34 29.28 -13.85 -14.94
C LEU A 34 30.65 -13.20 -15.26
N ASP A 35 30.66 -12.08 -15.98
CA ASP A 35 31.91 -11.32 -16.25
C ASP A 35 32.54 -10.87 -14.93
N PRO A 36 33.77 -11.30 -14.60
CA PRO A 36 34.41 -10.92 -13.34
C PRO A 36 34.78 -9.45 -13.22
N PHE A 37 34.85 -8.73 -14.35
CA PHE A 37 35.22 -7.30 -14.40
C PHE A 37 34.02 -6.35 -14.58
N HIS A 38 32.93 -6.84 -15.17
CA HIS A 38 31.76 -6.00 -15.51
C HIS A 38 30.42 -6.63 -15.08
N GLY A 39 30.44 -7.80 -14.46
CA GLY A 39 29.27 -8.53 -13.97
C GLY A 39 28.97 -8.25 -12.49
N TYR A 40 28.39 -9.24 -11.82
CA TYR A 40 27.99 -9.15 -10.42
C TYR A 40 29.13 -8.76 -9.47
N LEU A 41 30.32 -9.36 -9.63
CA LEU A 41 31.47 -9.11 -8.75
C LEU A 41 31.97 -7.65 -8.82
N ALA A 42 31.89 -7.02 -9.99
CA ALA A 42 32.28 -5.61 -10.13
C ALA A 42 31.36 -4.66 -9.36
N LEU A 43 30.10 -5.07 -9.13
CA LEU A 43 29.13 -4.28 -8.34
C LEU A 43 29.37 -4.40 -6.84
N VAL A 44 29.95 -5.51 -6.35
CA VAL A 44 30.27 -5.65 -4.92
C VAL A 44 31.30 -4.61 -4.48
N ASP A 45 32.29 -4.30 -5.33
CA ASP A 45 33.24 -3.23 -5.09
C ASP A 45 32.63 -1.82 -5.27
N SER A 46 31.41 -1.74 -5.86
CA SER A 46 30.77 -0.46 -6.17
C SER A 46 29.97 0.14 -5.00
N ASP A 47 29.88 -0.51 -3.88
CA ASP A 47 29.18 -0.02 -2.67
C ASP A 47 29.99 1.08 -1.92
N ASP A 48 31.13 1.50 -2.43
CA ASP A 48 31.93 2.59 -1.85
C ASP A 48 31.31 3.96 -2.16
N LEU A 49 30.79 4.61 -1.11
CA LEU A 49 30.25 5.99 -1.16
C LEU A 49 31.25 7.03 -1.74
N LYS A 50 32.56 6.77 -1.70
CA LYS A 50 33.57 7.64 -2.28
C LYS A 50 33.48 7.79 -3.80
N ARG A 51 32.67 6.95 -4.45
CA ARG A 51 32.35 7.09 -5.90
C ARG A 51 31.35 8.21 -6.18
N LEU A 52 30.60 8.64 -5.19
CA LEU A 52 29.66 9.75 -5.31
C LEU A 52 30.41 11.09 -5.35
N HIS A 53 31.46 11.19 -6.15
CA HIS A 53 32.11 12.46 -6.45
C HIS A 53 31.39 13.11 -7.61
N MET A 54 30.87 14.30 -7.40
CA MET A 54 30.28 15.12 -8.44
C MET A 54 30.81 16.54 -8.38
N ASP A 55 31.49 16.92 -9.44
CA ASP A 55 31.75 18.30 -9.76
C ASP A 55 30.87 18.65 -10.97
N THR A 56 29.83 19.41 -10.75
CA THR A 56 28.87 19.72 -11.81
C THR A 56 28.50 21.21 -11.79
N PRO A 57 28.46 21.87 -12.96
CA PRO A 57 28.07 23.28 -13.04
C PRO A 57 26.57 23.51 -12.73
N GLN A 58 25.77 22.46 -12.61
CA GLN A 58 24.37 22.56 -12.26
C GLN A 58 24.14 22.94 -10.79
N LEU A 59 25.08 22.63 -9.89
CA LEU A 59 25.01 23.10 -8.51
C LEU A 59 25.40 24.60 -8.45
N GLU A 60 24.60 25.38 -7.73
CA GLU A 60 24.88 26.80 -7.47
C GLU A 60 25.96 26.96 -6.39
N SER A 61 25.88 26.09 -5.35
CA SER A 61 26.82 26.07 -4.21
C SER A 61 27.24 24.62 -3.90
N PRO A 62 28.37 24.43 -3.19
CA PRO A 62 28.77 23.13 -2.70
C PRO A 62 27.71 22.55 -1.71
N VAL A 63 27.45 21.25 -1.80
CA VAL A 63 26.53 20.54 -0.91
C VAL A 63 27.27 19.48 -0.11
N THR A 64 27.04 19.44 1.21
CA THR A 64 27.59 18.41 2.08
C THR A 64 26.57 17.30 2.28
N VAL A 65 26.94 16.04 2.03
CA VAL A 65 26.15 14.87 2.32
C VAL A 65 26.87 13.99 3.34
N ILE A 66 26.21 13.66 4.44
CA ILE A 66 26.73 12.77 5.47
C ILE A 66 25.85 11.52 5.47
N PHE A 67 26.48 10.36 5.22
CA PHE A 67 25.80 9.08 5.39
C PHE A 67 26.09 8.54 6.78
N ASP A 68 25.07 8.33 7.57
CA ASP A 68 25.20 7.77 8.91
C ASP A 68 25.51 6.25 8.89
N SER A 69 25.53 5.62 10.06
CA SER A 69 25.82 4.17 10.20
C SER A 69 24.80 3.27 9.53
N LEU A 70 23.57 3.75 9.30
CA LEU A 70 22.52 3.04 8.57
C LEU A 70 22.49 3.39 7.08
N ARG A 71 23.45 4.22 6.61
CA ARG A 71 23.48 4.78 5.25
C ARG A 71 22.33 5.75 4.96
N ILE A 72 21.71 6.34 6.01
CA ILE A 72 20.74 7.42 5.82
C ILE A 72 21.50 8.68 5.39
N PRO A 73 21.17 9.31 4.25
CA PRO A 73 21.81 10.54 3.80
C PRO A 73 21.23 11.75 4.53
N HIS A 74 22.12 12.58 5.10
CA HIS A 74 21.83 13.89 5.62
C HIS A 74 22.40 14.92 4.64
N ILE A 75 21.55 15.65 3.93
CA ILE A 75 21.90 16.56 2.85
C ILE A 75 21.82 18.00 3.35
N PHE A 76 22.95 18.72 3.33
CA PHE A 76 23.06 20.12 3.77
C PHE A 76 23.37 21.01 2.56
N ALA A 77 22.42 21.84 2.14
CA ALA A 77 22.53 22.72 0.99
C ALA A 77 22.30 24.19 1.38
N GLU A 78 22.86 25.12 0.63
CA GLU A 78 22.69 26.57 0.85
C GLU A 78 21.41 27.13 0.20
N ASN A 79 20.72 26.34 -0.61
CA ASN A 79 19.45 26.68 -1.30
C ASN A 79 18.64 25.44 -1.62
N ASP A 80 17.35 25.62 -1.92
CA ASP A 80 16.42 24.50 -2.18
C ASP A 80 16.67 23.84 -3.54
N HIS A 81 17.14 24.58 -4.56
CA HIS A 81 17.51 23.99 -5.84
C HIS A 81 18.56 22.89 -5.67
N ASP A 82 19.67 23.22 -5.02
CA ASP A 82 20.76 22.28 -4.80
C ASP A 82 20.36 21.13 -3.86
N LEU A 83 19.48 21.42 -2.88
CA LEU A 83 18.93 20.41 -1.99
C LEU A 83 18.18 19.33 -2.78
N TYR A 84 17.21 19.72 -3.61
CA TYR A 84 16.39 18.77 -4.39
C TYR A 84 17.19 18.13 -5.53
N PHE A 85 18.11 18.83 -6.13
CA PHE A 85 19.05 18.27 -7.11
C PHE A 85 19.85 17.11 -6.48
N VAL A 86 20.47 17.35 -5.32
CA VAL A 86 21.27 16.32 -4.64
C VAL A 86 20.37 15.21 -4.09
N GLN A 87 19.16 15.51 -3.62
CA GLN A 87 18.18 14.48 -3.24
C GLN A 87 17.93 13.52 -4.40
N GLY A 88 17.67 14.03 -5.60
CA GLY A 88 17.45 13.22 -6.81
C GLY A 88 18.67 12.39 -7.20
N TYR A 89 19.85 12.98 -7.15
CA TYR A 89 21.12 12.32 -7.45
C TYR A 89 21.41 11.16 -6.50
N ILE A 90 21.30 11.39 -5.18
CA ILE A 90 21.53 10.37 -4.14
C ILE A 90 20.48 9.26 -4.22
N MET A 91 19.21 9.62 -4.40
CA MET A 91 18.13 8.63 -4.52
C MET A 91 18.33 7.74 -5.75
N ALA A 92 18.76 8.30 -6.88
CA ALA A 92 19.09 7.54 -8.06
C ALA A 92 20.32 6.64 -7.85
N SER A 93 21.34 7.10 -7.14
CA SER A 93 22.54 6.29 -6.86
C SER A 93 22.24 5.03 -6.05
N GLU A 94 21.19 5.04 -5.22
CA GLU A 94 20.80 3.94 -4.36
C GLU A 94 19.63 3.12 -4.95
N ARG A 95 18.69 3.73 -5.68
CA ARG A 95 17.39 3.13 -5.98
C ARG A 95 16.96 3.22 -7.46
N LEU A 96 17.86 3.58 -8.38
CA LEU A 96 17.55 3.88 -9.81
C LEU A 96 16.64 2.83 -10.46
N TRP A 97 17.02 1.54 -10.35
CA TRP A 97 16.25 0.49 -11.01
C TRP A 97 14.84 0.34 -10.42
N GLN A 98 14.69 0.40 -9.09
CA GLN A 98 13.38 0.37 -8.43
C GLN A 98 12.49 1.53 -8.92
N MET A 99 13.04 2.75 -8.95
CA MET A 99 12.33 3.95 -9.42
C MET A 99 11.81 3.75 -10.85
N GLU A 100 12.67 3.30 -11.75
CA GLU A 100 12.31 3.10 -13.14
C GLU A 100 11.31 1.94 -13.33
N PHE A 101 11.51 0.82 -12.67
CA PHE A 101 10.62 -0.34 -12.74
C PHE A 101 9.19 -0.01 -12.30
N GLN A 102 9.04 0.68 -11.18
CA GLN A 102 7.73 1.10 -10.67
C GLN A 102 7.02 2.05 -11.63
N THR A 103 7.75 2.98 -12.25
CA THR A 103 7.15 3.89 -13.24
C THR A 103 6.85 3.23 -14.57
N HIS A 104 7.58 2.18 -14.96
CA HIS A 104 7.19 1.32 -16.09
C HIS A 104 5.89 0.57 -15.79
N ALA A 105 5.76 0.01 -14.58
CA ALA A 105 4.53 -0.66 -14.16
C ALA A 105 3.34 0.33 -14.15
N ALA A 106 3.48 1.47 -13.50
CA ALA A 106 2.46 2.52 -13.44
C ALA A 106 2.07 3.02 -14.85
N GLY A 107 3.06 3.26 -15.70
CA GLY A 107 2.86 3.78 -17.05
C GLY A 107 2.32 2.77 -18.07
N GLY A 108 2.11 1.49 -17.70
CA GLY A 108 1.73 0.43 -18.64
C GLY A 108 2.79 0.24 -19.71
N ARG A 109 4.05 0.01 -19.31
CA ARG A 109 5.23 -0.13 -20.17
C ARG A 109 6.08 -1.38 -19.86
N MET A 110 5.54 -2.31 -19.04
CA MET A 110 6.25 -3.53 -18.67
C MET A 110 6.57 -4.43 -19.87
N SER A 111 5.76 -4.39 -20.94
CA SER A 111 6.03 -5.14 -22.17
C SER A 111 7.32 -4.68 -22.91
N GLU A 112 7.80 -3.47 -22.66
CA GLU A 112 9.09 -3.00 -23.16
C GLU A 112 10.26 -3.77 -22.53
N ILE A 113 10.10 -4.24 -21.27
CA ILE A 113 11.13 -4.97 -20.50
C ILE A 113 10.97 -6.48 -20.65
N VAL A 114 9.76 -7.02 -20.38
CA VAL A 114 9.54 -8.47 -20.27
C VAL A 114 8.81 -9.10 -21.47
N GLY A 115 8.42 -8.29 -22.46
CA GLY A 115 7.82 -8.75 -23.72
C GLY A 115 6.30 -8.92 -23.65
N GLU A 116 5.75 -9.62 -24.63
CA GLU A 116 4.31 -9.74 -24.90
C GLU A 116 3.49 -10.24 -23.70
N LYS A 117 4.07 -11.03 -22.82
CA LYS A 117 3.36 -11.55 -21.62
C LYS A 117 2.85 -10.46 -20.68
N ALA A 118 3.46 -9.27 -20.68
CA ALA A 118 3.01 -8.13 -19.88
C ALA A 118 2.02 -7.21 -20.62
N LEU A 119 1.72 -7.45 -21.90
CA LEU A 119 0.87 -6.57 -22.70
C LEU A 119 -0.54 -6.42 -22.08
N GLY A 120 -1.07 -7.49 -21.50
CA GLY A 120 -2.38 -7.43 -20.83
C GLY A 120 -2.38 -6.49 -19.63
N TYR A 121 -1.35 -6.56 -18.80
CA TYR A 121 -1.14 -5.65 -17.68
C TYR A 121 -1.01 -4.20 -18.16
N ASP A 122 -0.14 -3.95 -19.15
CA ASP A 122 0.10 -2.60 -19.69
C ASP A 122 -1.19 -1.98 -20.26
N ARG A 123 -1.98 -2.77 -20.99
CA ARG A 123 -3.28 -2.33 -21.50
C ARG A 123 -4.25 -1.97 -20.38
N PHE A 124 -4.29 -2.78 -19.33
CA PHE A 124 -5.15 -2.51 -18.18
C PHE A 124 -4.75 -1.20 -17.50
N GLN A 125 -3.46 -0.97 -17.21
CA GLN A 125 -2.97 0.27 -16.61
C GLN A 125 -3.33 1.52 -17.42
N ARG A 126 -3.26 1.44 -18.77
CA ARG A 126 -3.67 2.56 -19.64
C ARG A 126 -5.18 2.74 -19.65
N ARG A 127 -5.95 1.64 -19.62
CA ARG A 127 -7.41 1.68 -19.65
C ARG A 127 -8.02 2.16 -18.32
N VAL A 128 -7.44 1.88 -17.19
CA VAL A 128 -7.86 2.50 -15.91
C VAL A 128 -7.44 3.98 -15.80
N GLY A 129 -6.73 4.51 -16.79
CA GLY A 129 -6.39 5.92 -16.87
C GLY A 129 -5.20 6.34 -16.02
N MET A 130 -4.30 5.42 -15.64
CA MET A 130 -3.12 5.73 -14.84
C MET A 130 -2.28 6.85 -15.47
N LYS A 131 -1.91 6.69 -16.75
CA LYS A 131 -1.17 7.70 -17.49
C LYS A 131 -1.97 9.00 -17.65
N PHE A 132 -3.27 8.91 -17.90
CA PHE A 132 -4.15 10.08 -18.05
C PHE A 132 -4.17 10.93 -16.76
N GLY A 133 -4.34 10.29 -15.59
CA GLY A 133 -4.26 10.99 -14.30
C GLY A 133 -2.87 11.58 -14.03
N ALA A 134 -1.81 10.87 -14.39
CA ALA A 134 -0.43 11.37 -14.23
C ALA A 134 -0.12 12.57 -15.11
N GLU A 135 -0.60 12.59 -16.36
CA GLU A 135 -0.49 13.74 -17.26
C GLU A 135 -1.25 14.96 -16.72
N ASN A 136 -2.42 14.77 -16.13
CA ASN A 136 -3.18 15.85 -15.50
C ASN A 136 -2.48 16.39 -14.24
N SER A 137 -1.88 15.54 -13.41
CA SER A 137 -1.07 16.00 -12.27
C SER A 137 0.19 16.72 -12.70
N LEU A 138 0.87 16.24 -13.74
CA LEU A 138 2.03 16.95 -14.31
C LEU A 138 1.65 18.37 -14.75
N ASN A 139 0.51 18.54 -15.43
CA ASN A 139 0.01 19.85 -15.81
C ASN A 139 -0.21 20.79 -14.61
N ALA A 140 -0.65 20.27 -13.46
CA ALA A 140 -0.80 21.05 -12.23
C ALA A 140 0.55 21.43 -11.61
N ILE A 141 1.51 20.49 -11.60
CA ILE A 141 2.86 20.71 -11.08
C ILE A 141 3.60 21.77 -11.92
N GLU A 142 3.55 21.67 -13.26
CA GLU A 142 4.19 22.62 -14.17
C GLU A 142 3.64 24.05 -14.06
N LYS A 143 2.37 24.22 -13.68
CA LYS A 143 1.76 25.53 -13.44
C LYS A 143 2.15 26.13 -12.06
N ASP A 144 2.65 25.33 -11.14
CA ASP A 144 3.04 25.76 -9.81
C ASP A 144 4.42 26.41 -9.84
N GLN A 145 4.47 27.73 -9.73
CA GLN A 145 5.71 28.52 -9.83
C GLN A 145 6.73 28.23 -8.71
N GLN A 146 6.28 27.70 -7.58
CA GLN A 146 7.13 27.37 -6.45
C GLN A 146 7.65 25.93 -6.53
N LEU A 147 6.79 24.98 -6.89
CA LEU A 147 7.11 23.56 -6.87
C LEU A 147 7.80 23.10 -8.17
N SER A 148 7.43 23.66 -9.35
CA SER A 148 8.01 23.24 -10.64
C SER A 148 9.54 23.31 -10.65
N PRO A 149 10.21 24.40 -10.19
CA PRO A 149 11.66 24.44 -10.15
C PRO A 149 12.31 23.34 -9.30
N MET A 150 11.65 22.93 -8.22
CA MET A 150 12.13 21.85 -7.35
C MET A 150 12.00 20.49 -8.00
N ALA A 151 10.86 20.23 -8.64
CA ALA A 151 10.63 19.01 -9.41
C ALA A 151 11.62 18.88 -10.58
N ASP A 152 11.94 19.99 -11.23
CA ASP A 152 12.95 20.06 -12.29
C ASP A 152 14.35 19.79 -11.74
N ALA A 153 14.75 20.43 -10.62
CA ALA A 153 16.05 20.20 -9.97
C ALA A 153 16.21 18.73 -9.55
N PHE A 154 15.18 18.15 -8.94
CA PHE A 154 15.16 16.72 -8.57
C PHE A 154 15.34 15.81 -9.81
N THR A 155 14.61 16.10 -10.89
CA THR A 155 14.73 15.40 -12.18
C THR A 155 16.12 15.53 -12.76
N GLU A 156 16.72 16.72 -12.72
CA GLU A 156 18.06 16.99 -13.22
C GLU A 156 19.13 16.24 -12.42
N GLY A 157 18.99 16.18 -11.09
CA GLY A 157 19.86 15.39 -10.22
C GLY A 157 19.86 13.90 -10.59
N ILE A 158 18.68 13.30 -10.77
CA ILE A 158 18.54 11.90 -11.24
C ILE A 158 19.23 11.71 -12.58
N ASN A 159 18.98 12.61 -13.54
CA ASN A 159 19.56 12.51 -14.88
C ASN A 159 21.07 12.72 -14.90
N THR A 160 21.59 13.55 -14.01
CA THR A 160 23.05 13.73 -13.83
C THR A 160 23.68 12.41 -13.37
N TYR A 161 23.07 11.70 -12.42
CA TYR A 161 23.54 10.38 -12.03
C TYR A 161 23.47 9.37 -13.20
N ILE A 162 22.32 9.27 -13.90
CA ILE A 162 22.16 8.36 -15.03
C ILE A 162 23.21 8.62 -16.11
N ALA A 163 23.48 9.89 -16.43
CA ALA A 163 24.46 10.26 -17.45
C ALA A 163 25.92 9.93 -17.03
N SER A 164 26.21 9.90 -15.74
CA SER A 164 27.52 9.55 -15.22
C SER A 164 27.75 8.05 -15.10
N LEU A 165 26.70 7.22 -15.21
CA LEU A 165 26.71 5.80 -14.91
C LEU A 165 27.20 4.97 -16.13
N PRO A 166 28.40 4.37 -16.12
CA PRO A 166 28.85 3.50 -17.18
C PRO A 166 28.11 2.15 -17.16
N GLU A 167 28.03 1.46 -18.29
CA GLU A 167 27.25 0.20 -18.44
C GLU A 167 27.69 -0.89 -17.46
N ASP A 168 28.96 -0.96 -17.13
CA ASP A 168 29.49 -1.93 -16.16
C ASP A 168 29.08 -1.67 -14.72
N GLN A 169 28.59 -0.46 -14.41
CA GLN A 169 28.06 -0.08 -13.11
C GLN A 169 26.53 -0.04 -13.05
N TYR A 170 25.82 -0.45 -14.12
CA TYR A 170 24.36 -0.52 -14.06
C TYR A 170 23.92 -1.47 -12.94
N PRO A 171 22.85 -1.13 -12.17
CA PRO A 171 22.20 -2.05 -11.25
C PRO A 171 22.00 -3.44 -11.85
N LEU A 172 22.06 -4.45 -10.99
CA LEU A 172 22.08 -5.86 -11.39
C LEU A 172 20.86 -6.24 -12.24
N GLU A 173 19.71 -5.69 -11.92
CA GLU A 173 18.44 -5.98 -12.57
C GLU A 173 18.43 -5.53 -14.04
N TYR A 174 19.08 -4.40 -14.39
CA TYR A 174 19.27 -4.01 -15.80
C TYR A 174 20.08 -5.05 -16.57
N LYS A 175 21.10 -5.63 -15.94
CA LYS A 175 21.92 -6.68 -16.53
C LYS A 175 21.15 -7.99 -16.69
N ILE A 176 20.38 -8.40 -15.67
CA ILE A 176 19.54 -9.60 -15.69
C ILE A 176 18.41 -9.46 -16.73
N LEU A 177 17.77 -8.32 -16.76
CA LEU A 177 16.66 -8.05 -17.69
C LEU A 177 17.14 -7.59 -19.07
N ASP A 178 18.45 -7.33 -19.24
CA ASP A 178 19.11 -6.94 -20.48
C ASP A 178 18.48 -5.70 -21.14
N TYR A 179 18.45 -4.58 -20.39
CA TYR A 179 18.07 -3.25 -20.89
C TYR A 179 18.87 -2.17 -20.16
N ALA A 180 18.80 -0.92 -20.62
CA ALA A 180 19.55 0.20 -20.07
C ALA A 180 18.60 1.19 -19.39
N PRO A 181 19.08 1.95 -18.37
CA PRO A 181 18.30 3.03 -17.78
C PRO A 181 17.95 4.09 -18.83
N GLU A 182 16.76 4.64 -18.72
CA GLU A 182 16.29 5.76 -19.54
C GLU A 182 16.24 7.06 -18.74
N PRO A 183 16.30 8.23 -19.38
CA PRO A 183 16.20 9.51 -18.69
C PRO A 183 14.92 9.59 -17.83
N TRP A 184 15.05 10.17 -16.64
CA TRP A 184 13.93 10.51 -15.78
C TRP A 184 13.16 11.71 -16.34
N THR A 185 11.87 11.76 -16.12
CA THR A 185 11.01 12.90 -16.49
C THR A 185 10.06 13.20 -15.35
N PRO A 186 9.57 14.46 -15.19
CA PRO A 186 8.59 14.79 -14.17
C PRO A 186 7.30 13.94 -14.26
N LEU A 187 6.94 13.45 -15.45
CA LEU A 187 5.84 12.51 -15.63
C LEU A 187 6.04 11.19 -14.87
N LYS A 188 7.28 10.71 -14.74
CA LYS A 188 7.58 9.48 -13.98
C LYS A 188 7.27 9.67 -12.49
N THR A 189 7.60 10.84 -11.93
CA THR A 189 7.21 11.20 -10.55
C THR A 189 5.69 11.24 -10.39
N SER A 190 4.97 11.86 -11.33
CA SER A 190 3.49 11.87 -11.31
C SER A 190 2.90 10.47 -11.45
N LEU A 191 3.47 9.60 -12.30
CA LEU A 191 3.07 8.18 -12.42
C LEU A 191 3.24 7.42 -11.10
N LEU A 192 4.34 7.63 -10.40
CA LEU A 192 4.59 7.01 -9.09
C LEU A 192 3.50 7.39 -8.08
N LEU A 193 3.15 8.68 -7.99
CA LEU A 193 2.11 9.16 -7.08
C LEU A 193 0.73 8.58 -7.43
N LYS A 194 0.38 8.52 -8.72
CA LYS A 194 -0.88 7.90 -9.14
C LYS A 194 -0.89 6.38 -8.94
N TYR A 195 0.27 5.73 -9.03
CA TYR A 195 0.40 4.30 -8.71
C TYR A 195 0.16 4.04 -7.21
N MET A 196 0.70 4.88 -6.32
CA MET A 196 0.39 4.84 -4.90
C MET A 196 -1.11 5.09 -4.63
N ALA A 197 -1.71 6.06 -5.31
CA ALA A 197 -3.15 6.30 -5.21
C ALA A 197 -3.95 5.05 -5.64
N TRP A 198 -3.55 4.37 -6.72
CA TRP A 198 -4.17 3.13 -7.16
C TRP A 198 -4.04 2.00 -6.14
N MET A 199 -2.86 1.82 -5.56
CA MET A 199 -2.64 0.81 -4.52
C MET A 199 -3.54 0.99 -3.30
N LEU A 200 -3.95 2.21 -2.99
CA LEU A 200 -4.76 2.56 -1.82
C LEU A 200 -6.26 2.72 -2.11
N THR A 201 -6.66 2.87 -3.38
CA THR A 201 -8.07 3.11 -3.76
C THR A 201 -8.59 2.18 -4.85
N GLY A 202 -7.73 1.41 -5.53
CA GLY A 202 -8.08 0.59 -6.70
C GLY A 202 -8.99 -0.60 -6.38
N ARG A 203 -10.18 -0.34 -5.85
CA ARG A 203 -11.21 -1.31 -5.48
C ARG A 203 -12.27 -1.43 -6.56
N ASN A 204 -13.04 -2.52 -6.51
CA ASN A 204 -14.21 -2.75 -7.35
C ASN A 204 -15.30 -3.55 -6.63
N THR A 205 -15.46 -3.27 -5.34
CA THR A 205 -16.52 -3.82 -4.49
C THR A 205 -17.91 -3.63 -5.13
N GLU A 206 -18.14 -2.49 -5.79
CA GLU A 206 -19.36 -2.18 -6.54
C GLU A 206 -19.73 -3.28 -7.55
N LEU A 207 -18.74 -3.79 -8.31
CA LEU A 207 -18.98 -4.86 -9.29
C LEU A 207 -19.46 -6.14 -8.60
N THR A 208 -18.84 -6.47 -7.47
CA THR A 208 -19.17 -7.66 -6.69
C THR A 208 -20.50 -7.48 -5.97
N TYR A 209 -20.73 -6.33 -5.33
CA TYR A 209 -22.00 -6.03 -4.66
C TYR A 209 -23.18 -5.99 -5.63
N THR A 210 -23.01 -5.41 -6.82
CA THR A 210 -24.03 -5.43 -7.86
C THR A 210 -24.35 -6.85 -8.32
N ARG A 211 -23.33 -7.69 -8.47
CA ARG A 211 -23.52 -9.09 -8.82
C ARG A 211 -24.25 -9.85 -7.71
N MET A 212 -23.83 -9.66 -6.46
CA MET A 212 -24.50 -10.27 -5.31
C MET A 212 -25.96 -9.81 -5.19
N TRP A 213 -26.23 -8.53 -5.38
CA TRP A 213 -27.60 -8.00 -5.45
C TRP A 213 -28.44 -8.69 -6.53
N ASN A 214 -27.89 -8.87 -7.73
CA ASN A 214 -28.62 -9.53 -8.84
C ASN A 214 -28.94 -11.00 -8.55
N GLU A 215 -28.09 -11.72 -7.82
CA GLU A 215 -28.26 -13.15 -7.58
C GLU A 215 -28.95 -13.46 -6.24
N MET A 216 -28.74 -12.65 -5.21
CA MET A 216 -29.18 -12.93 -3.83
C MET A 216 -30.17 -11.89 -3.27
N GLY A 217 -30.24 -10.71 -3.85
CA GLY A 217 -31.06 -9.60 -3.38
C GLY A 217 -30.27 -8.52 -2.66
N GLN A 218 -30.79 -7.28 -2.68
CA GLN A 218 -30.16 -6.12 -2.05
C GLN A 218 -30.06 -6.26 -0.53
N ASP A 219 -31.13 -6.78 0.09
CA ASP A 219 -31.18 -6.96 1.55
C ASP A 219 -30.06 -7.86 2.07
N VAL A 220 -29.65 -8.86 1.28
CA VAL A 220 -28.53 -9.76 1.63
C VAL A 220 -27.20 -8.99 1.59
N VAL A 221 -27.00 -8.15 0.59
CA VAL A 221 -25.76 -7.34 0.52
C VAL A 221 -25.69 -6.39 1.74
N GLU A 222 -26.78 -5.73 2.08
CA GLU A 222 -26.84 -4.80 3.21
C GLU A 222 -26.72 -5.52 4.58
N GLU A 223 -27.21 -6.75 4.69
CA GLU A 223 -27.04 -7.57 5.88
C GLU A 223 -25.59 -7.98 6.08
N LEU A 224 -24.91 -8.44 5.02
CA LEU A 224 -23.55 -8.97 5.10
C LEU A 224 -22.46 -7.88 5.13
N PHE A 225 -22.75 -6.72 4.50
CA PHE A 225 -21.81 -5.60 4.36
C PHE A 225 -22.46 -4.26 4.81
N PRO A 226 -22.80 -4.14 6.11
CA PRO A 226 -23.39 -2.91 6.63
C PRO A 226 -22.38 -1.77 6.61
N ILE A 227 -22.80 -0.56 6.17
CA ILE A 227 -21.97 0.65 6.16
C ILE A 227 -21.45 0.96 7.58
N TYR A 228 -22.27 0.79 8.58
CA TYR A 228 -21.93 0.94 10.00
C TYR A 228 -22.06 -0.41 10.70
N PRO A 229 -20.96 -1.20 10.76
CA PRO A 229 -20.95 -2.48 11.46
C PRO A 229 -21.27 -2.34 12.96
N TRP A 230 -21.71 -3.42 13.56
CA TRP A 230 -22.02 -3.50 14.99
C TRP A 230 -20.83 -3.12 15.91
N PHE A 231 -19.60 -3.41 15.48
CA PHE A 231 -18.39 -3.17 16.26
C PHE A 231 -17.55 -2.06 15.64
N VAL A 232 -17.95 -0.79 15.90
CA VAL A 232 -17.24 0.41 15.39
C VAL A 232 -16.80 1.29 16.57
N ASP A 233 -15.51 1.65 16.56
CA ASP A 233 -14.96 2.74 17.36
C ASP A 233 -14.35 3.77 16.40
N PRO A 234 -15.06 4.86 16.05
CA PRO A 234 -14.65 5.76 14.99
C PRO A 234 -13.46 6.63 15.39
N ILE A 235 -12.75 7.15 14.37
CA ILE A 235 -11.61 8.07 14.57
C ILE A 235 -12.09 9.31 15.34
N ILE A 236 -13.10 10.02 14.81
CA ILE A 236 -13.72 11.16 15.48
C ILE A 236 -14.67 10.64 16.55
N PRO A 237 -14.43 10.96 17.83
CA PRO A 237 -15.22 10.42 18.93
C PRO A 237 -16.73 10.65 18.79
N PRO A 238 -17.55 9.64 19.17
CA PRO A 238 -19.02 9.78 19.16
C PRO A 238 -19.48 11.02 19.95
N GLY A 239 -20.53 11.70 19.43
CA GLY A 239 -21.06 12.91 20.04
C GLY A 239 -20.31 14.20 19.69
N THR A 240 -19.30 14.13 18.83
CA THR A 240 -18.70 15.32 18.21
C THR A 240 -19.74 16.04 17.37
N LYS A 241 -19.88 17.34 17.59
CA LYS A 241 -20.86 18.16 16.84
C LYS A 241 -20.21 18.70 15.56
N TYR A 242 -20.91 18.57 14.46
CA TYR A 242 -20.54 19.15 13.18
C TYR A 242 -21.27 20.48 12.99
N ASP A 243 -20.58 21.59 13.27
CA ASP A 243 -21.15 22.93 13.26
C ASP A 243 -21.03 23.59 11.88
N PHE A 244 -21.57 22.93 10.86
CA PHE A 244 -21.65 23.44 9.50
C PHE A 244 -22.95 23.02 8.82
N ASN A 245 -23.32 23.73 7.76
CA ASN A 245 -24.43 23.33 6.90
C ASN A 245 -23.87 22.48 5.75
N PRO A 246 -24.28 21.20 5.60
CA PRO A 246 -23.82 20.36 4.51
C PRO A 246 -24.26 20.91 3.15
N LEU A 247 -23.53 20.58 2.12
CA LEU A 247 -23.91 20.89 0.74
C LEU A 247 -25.28 20.30 0.42
N PRO A 248 -26.17 21.03 -0.25
CA PRO A 248 -27.40 20.45 -0.75
C PRO A 248 -27.07 19.51 -1.90
N LEU A 249 -27.46 18.24 -1.77
CA LEU A 249 -27.40 17.25 -2.83
C LEU A 249 -28.78 17.05 -3.45
N ASP A 250 -28.82 16.65 -4.72
CA ASP A 250 -30.05 16.23 -5.38
C ASP A 250 -30.64 15.02 -4.64
N GLN A 251 -31.95 14.86 -4.75
CA GLN A 251 -32.62 13.70 -4.17
C GLN A 251 -32.09 12.44 -4.86
N PRO A 252 -31.71 11.40 -4.07
CA PRO A 252 -31.24 10.17 -4.65
C PRO A 252 -32.30 9.55 -5.56
N PRO A 253 -31.90 9.01 -6.74
CA PRO A 253 -32.78 8.17 -7.52
C PRO A 253 -33.05 6.85 -6.81
N ASP A 254 -34.01 6.06 -7.32
CA ASP A 254 -34.09 4.64 -6.98
C ASP A 254 -32.75 3.98 -7.39
N LEU A 255 -32.23 3.06 -6.55
CA LEU A 255 -30.96 2.42 -6.85
C LEU A 255 -31.02 1.70 -8.21
N TYR A 256 -30.00 1.96 -9.04
CA TYR A 256 -29.89 1.35 -10.36
C TYR A 256 -29.42 -0.09 -10.25
N GLN A 257 -30.27 -1.01 -10.72
CA GLN A 257 -29.89 -2.41 -10.81
C GLN A 257 -29.23 -2.67 -12.17
N SER A 258 -27.90 -2.58 -12.22
CA SER A 258 -27.13 -2.94 -13.41
C SER A 258 -27.31 -4.45 -13.70
N LYS A 259 -27.49 -4.77 -14.98
CA LYS A 259 -27.43 -6.17 -15.44
C LYS A 259 -25.98 -6.61 -15.60
N ALA A 260 -25.22 -6.50 -14.51
CA ALA A 260 -23.82 -6.92 -14.50
C ALA A 260 -23.75 -8.41 -14.81
N ASP A 261 -23.16 -8.76 -15.95
CA ASP A 261 -22.77 -10.12 -16.23
C ASP A 261 -21.65 -10.57 -15.27
N ARG A 262 -21.47 -11.88 -15.14
CA ARG A 262 -20.49 -12.55 -14.30
C ARG A 262 -19.04 -12.12 -14.59
N GLY A 263 -18.70 -10.90 -14.23
CA GLY A 263 -17.35 -10.33 -14.33
C GLY A 263 -16.60 -10.51 -13.02
N ASN A 264 -15.37 -10.98 -13.12
CA ASN A 264 -14.55 -11.19 -11.93
C ASN A 264 -13.92 -9.89 -11.41
N ILE A 265 -13.70 -9.87 -10.11
CA ILE A 265 -13.03 -8.89 -9.31
C ILE A 265 -11.66 -8.55 -9.92
N ILE A 266 -11.32 -7.28 -10.03
CA ILE A 266 -10.03 -6.82 -10.59
C ILE A 266 -8.94 -6.86 -9.54
N THR A 267 -9.28 -6.52 -8.31
CA THR A 267 -8.37 -6.50 -7.17
C THR A 267 -9.13 -6.99 -5.95
N GLN A 268 -8.59 -7.98 -5.28
CA GLN A 268 -8.93 -8.21 -3.88
C GLN A 268 -7.98 -7.35 -3.05
N GLU A 269 -8.50 -6.59 -2.11
CA GLU A 269 -7.65 -6.06 -1.06
C GLU A 269 -7.05 -7.23 -0.30
N HIS A 270 -5.73 -7.25 -0.18
CA HIS A 270 -5.08 -8.20 0.70
C HIS A 270 -5.50 -7.88 2.13
N GLU A 271 -6.07 -8.85 2.80
CA GLU A 271 -6.36 -8.77 4.22
C GLU A 271 -5.10 -8.34 4.98
N GLY A 272 -5.18 -7.20 5.68
CA GLY A 272 -4.07 -6.66 6.48
C GLY A 272 -3.24 -5.53 5.84
N ILE A 273 -3.45 -5.19 4.57
CA ILE A 273 -2.97 -3.92 4.05
C ILE A 273 -3.73 -2.80 4.76
N GLY A 274 -3.00 -1.88 5.36
CA GLY A 274 -3.58 -0.81 6.14
C GLY A 274 -2.49 0.05 6.74
N SER A 275 -2.72 0.63 7.90
CA SER A 275 -1.72 1.42 8.63
C SER A 275 -2.21 1.69 10.04
N ASN A 276 -1.30 2.09 10.94
CA ASN A 276 -1.68 2.73 12.20
C ASN A 276 -1.02 4.10 12.30
N ASN A 277 -1.70 5.06 12.89
CA ASN A 277 -1.09 6.24 13.46
C ASN A 277 -1.82 6.66 14.75
N TRP A 278 -1.10 7.30 15.64
CA TRP A 278 -1.68 7.95 16.81
C TRP A 278 -0.77 9.04 17.33
N VAL A 279 -1.37 9.96 18.07
CA VAL A 279 -0.69 11.07 18.73
C VAL A 279 -1.16 11.18 20.16
N VAL A 280 -0.24 11.51 21.06
CA VAL A 280 -0.48 11.71 22.51
C VAL A 280 -0.01 13.11 22.88
N THR A 281 -0.90 13.88 23.56
CA THR A 281 -0.56 15.25 24.02
C THR A 281 0.47 15.23 25.15
N GLY A 282 1.27 16.27 25.24
CA GLY A 282 2.28 16.42 26.29
C GLY A 282 1.75 16.31 27.73
N SER A 283 0.48 16.61 27.98
CA SER A 283 -0.13 16.43 29.30
C SER A 283 -0.27 14.96 29.76
N ARG A 284 -0.07 14.00 28.85
CA ARG A 284 -0.13 12.56 29.10
C ARG A 284 1.23 11.86 28.92
N THR A 285 2.28 12.59 28.59
CA THR A 285 3.64 12.06 28.42
C THR A 285 4.51 12.35 29.66
N GLU A 286 5.57 11.58 29.84
CA GLU A 286 6.53 11.81 30.92
C GLU A 286 7.33 13.11 30.73
N SER A 287 7.69 13.42 29.51
CA SER A 287 8.49 14.58 29.12
C SER A 287 7.70 15.89 29.11
N GLY A 288 6.37 15.83 29.01
CA GLY A 288 5.52 17.00 28.73
C GLY A 288 5.43 17.38 27.25
N ASN A 289 6.10 16.66 26.35
CA ASN A 289 6.06 16.89 24.90
C ASN A 289 5.07 15.97 24.22
N ALA A 290 4.50 16.40 23.09
CA ALA A 290 3.64 15.53 22.29
C ALA A 290 4.45 14.42 21.61
N ILE A 291 3.86 13.22 21.48
CA ILE A 291 4.47 12.08 20.78
C ILE A 291 3.56 11.64 19.64
N LEU A 292 4.15 11.45 18.46
CA LEU A 292 3.51 10.85 17.28
C LEU A 292 4.11 9.46 17.02
N ALA A 293 3.26 8.49 16.71
CA ALA A 293 3.63 7.17 16.19
C ALA A 293 2.91 6.90 14.86
N ASN A 294 3.61 6.28 13.92
CA ASN A 294 3.04 5.88 12.62
C ASN A 294 3.72 4.61 12.11
N ASP A 295 2.93 3.67 11.60
CA ASP A 295 3.38 2.46 10.93
C ASP A 295 2.47 2.08 9.76
N PRO A 296 2.79 2.52 8.53
CA PRO A 296 2.09 2.09 7.31
C PRO A 296 2.30 0.58 7.07
N HIS A 297 1.20 -0.17 6.89
CA HIS A 297 1.24 -1.59 6.55
C HIS A 297 1.04 -1.77 5.05
N LEU A 298 2.13 -2.01 4.36
CA LEU A 298 2.16 -2.14 2.90
C LEU A 298 2.78 -3.48 2.50
N GLY A 299 2.77 -3.78 1.21
CA GLY A 299 3.51 -4.92 0.67
C GLY A 299 4.99 -4.80 0.98
N LEU A 300 5.57 -5.88 1.51
CA LEU A 300 6.99 -5.94 1.88
C LEU A 300 7.82 -6.35 0.68
N ASN A 301 8.77 -5.50 0.31
CA ASN A 301 9.64 -5.72 -0.84
C ASN A 301 11.07 -5.32 -0.54
N LEU A 302 12.00 -5.94 -1.26
CA LEU A 302 13.37 -5.48 -1.42
C LEU A 302 13.63 -5.05 -2.87
N PRO A 303 14.21 -3.87 -3.11
CA PRO A 303 14.47 -2.82 -2.10
C PRO A 303 13.18 -2.32 -1.45
N SER A 304 13.29 -1.80 -0.21
CA SER A 304 12.13 -1.27 0.53
C SER A 304 11.39 -0.18 -0.26
N ILE A 305 10.06 -0.09 -0.07
CA ILE A 305 9.24 0.98 -0.65
C ILE A 305 9.67 2.37 -0.15
N TRP A 306 10.26 2.44 1.04
CA TRP A 306 10.72 3.67 1.67
C TRP A 306 12.22 3.89 1.50
N TYR A 307 12.62 5.17 1.48
CA TYR A 307 13.99 5.61 1.54
C TYR A 307 14.11 6.73 2.57
N ALA A 308 14.81 6.48 3.68
CA ALA A 308 14.97 7.45 4.76
C ALA A 308 15.98 8.53 4.36
N MET A 309 15.66 9.81 4.64
CA MET A 309 16.50 10.96 4.32
C MET A 309 16.33 12.08 5.33
N HIS A 310 17.36 12.92 5.45
CA HIS A 310 17.34 14.19 6.17
C HIS A 310 17.76 15.31 5.22
N LEU A 311 16.91 16.32 5.08
CA LEU A 311 17.03 17.42 4.13
C LEU A 311 17.14 18.74 4.87
N VAL A 312 18.26 19.46 4.66
CA VAL A 312 18.54 20.73 5.33
C VAL A 312 18.88 21.82 4.31
N SER A 313 18.14 22.92 4.36
CA SER A 313 18.41 24.17 3.63
C SER A 313 18.04 25.37 4.53
N PRO A 314 18.25 26.62 4.12
CA PRO A 314 17.77 27.77 4.89
C PRO A 314 16.26 27.81 5.12
N ASN A 315 15.48 27.09 4.29
CA ASN A 315 14.03 27.09 4.33
C ASN A 315 13.42 25.84 5.00
N GLN A 316 14.20 24.79 5.24
CA GLN A 316 13.70 23.56 5.82
C GLN A 316 14.78 22.75 6.52
N ASN A 317 14.40 22.08 7.59
CA ASN A 317 15.15 21.05 8.30
C ASN A 317 14.17 19.93 8.59
N VAL A 318 14.16 18.88 7.74
CA VAL A 318 13.11 17.87 7.73
C VAL A 318 13.69 16.48 7.56
N MET A 319 13.21 15.52 8.36
CA MET A 319 13.66 14.13 8.34
C MET A 319 12.46 13.17 8.34
N GLY A 320 12.64 12.06 7.65
CA GLY A 320 11.66 10.99 7.57
C GLY A 320 11.92 10.09 6.39
N VAL A 321 10.86 9.59 5.77
CA VAL A 321 10.95 8.72 4.60
C VAL A 321 10.29 9.33 3.38
N SER A 322 10.89 9.04 2.22
CA SER A 322 10.39 9.39 0.89
C SER A 322 10.11 8.13 0.08
N LEU A 323 9.29 8.27 -0.96
CA LEU A 323 9.13 7.23 -1.98
C LEU A 323 10.23 7.39 -3.04
N PRO A 324 10.99 6.34 -3.39
CA PRO A 324 11.98 6.41 -4.45
C PRO A 324 11.40 6.91 -5.77
N GLY A 325 11.80 8.13 -6.18
CA GLY A 325 11.29 8.85 -7.35
C GLY A 325 10.35 10.03 -7.04
N ALA A 326 10.10 10.33 -5.76
CA ALA A 326 9.37 11.52 -5.33
C ALA A 326 10.28 12.47 -4.53
N PRO A 327 10.26 13.79 -4.80
CA PRO A 327 11.00 14.77 -4.00
C PRO A 327 10.33 15.03 -2.64
N GLY A 328 11.12 15.49 -1.66
CA GLY A 328 10.69 15.83 -0.31
C GLY A 328 10.51 14.62 0.61
N ILE A 329 9.96 14.85 1.81
CA ILE A 329 9.65 13.83 2.82
C ILE A 329 8.13 13.61 2.85
N ILE A 330 7.70 12.36 2.73
CA ILE A 330 6.28 11.98 2.66
C ILE A 330 5.69 11.82 4.07
N THR A 331 6.40 11.17 4.98
CA THR A 331 6.03 11.08 6.40
C THR A 331 7.27 11.26 7.26
N GLY A 332 7.15 12.08 8.30
CA GLY A 332 8.30 12.45 9.13
C GLY A 332 8.02 13.63 10.04
N PHE A 333 9.06 14.44 10.27
CA PHE A 333 9.02 15.59 11.16
C PHE A 333 10.04 16.66 10.73
N ASN A 334 9.78 17.88 11.17
CA ASN A 334 10.70 19.00 11.04
C ASN A 334 10.97 19.65 12.41
N ASP A 335 11.50 20.86 12.46
CA ASP A 335 11.78 21.57 13.71
C ASP A 335 10.53 21.87 14.52
N TYR A 336 9.34 21.92 13.91
CA TYR A 336 8.13 22.44 14.51
C TYR A 336 7.02 21.41 14.63
N ILE A 337 6.82 20.59 13.60
CA ILE A 337 5.72 19.63 13.50
C ILE A 337 6.20 18.22 13.14
N SER A 338 5.35 17.25 13.42
CA SER A 338 5.46 15.90 12.88
C SER A 338 4.13 15.46 12.27
N TRP A 339 4.21 14.60 11.24
CA TRP A 339 3.04 14.04 10.59
C TRP A 339 3.24 12.57 10.21
N GLY A 340 2.14 11.82 10.25
CA GLY A 340 2.08 10.42 9.87
C GLY A 340 0.75 10.09 9.25
N VAL A 341 0.71 9.13 8.34
CA VAL A 341 -0.46 8.88 7.50
C VAL A 341 -1.00 7.46 7.62
N THR A 342 -2.33 7.33 7.51
CA THR A 342 -2.99 6.03 7.29
C THR A 342 -3.97 6.14 6.14
N ASN A 343 -4.23 5.04 5.41
CA ASN A 343 -5.25 5.02 4.35
C ASN A 343 -6.63 5.39 4.92
N GLY A 344 -7.31 6.33 4.28
CA GLY A 344 -8.65 6.81 4.63
C GLY A 344 -9.78 5.88 4.17
N TYR A 345 -9.53 5.04 3.17
CA TYR A 345 -10.53 4.13 2.55
C TYR A 345 -11.75 4.84 1.98
N ASP A 346 -11.61 6.10 1.59
CA ASP A 346 -12.69 6.85 0.95
C ASP A 346 -13.10 6.23 -0.38
N ASP A 347 -14.39 6.28 -0.66
CA ASP A 347 -14.94 5.91 -1.94
C ASP A 347 -14.78 7.05 -2.96
N VAL A 348 -13.64 7.03 -3.65
CA VAL A 348 -13.19 8.02 -4.64
C VAL A 348 -13.15 7.48 -6.06
N MET A 349 -13.85 6.37 -6.29
CA MET A 349 -13.83 5.65 -7.56
C MET A 349 -15.19 4.97 -7.81
N ASP A 350 -15.88 5.34 -8.90
CA ASP A 350 -17.17 4.77 -9.27
C ASP A 350 -17.17 4.16 -10.68
N TRP A 351 -17.88 3.06 -10.83
CA TRP A 351 -18.11 2.39 -12.11
C TRP A 351 -19.47 2.76 -12.69
N TYR A 352 -19.49 3.15 -13.98
CA TYR A 352 -20.69 3.60 -14.69
C TYR A 352 -21.02 2.70 -15.87
N ASP A 353 -22.26 2.24 -15.97
CA ASP A 353 -22.78 1.59 -17.19
C ASP A 353 -23.07 2.67 -18.24
N ILE A 354 -22.40 2.57 -19.38
CA ILE A 354 -22.50 3.53 -20.47
C ILE A 354 -23.38 2.99 -21.60
N GLN A 355 -24.41 3.73 -21.96
CA GLN A 355 -25.25 3.40 -23.12
C GLN A 355 -24.68 4.09 -24.36
N PHE A 356 -24.05 3.32 -25.25
CA PHE A 356 -23.60 3.81 -26.56
C PHE A 356 -24.73 3.80 -27.58
N ARG A 357 -24.68 4.70 -28.56
CA ARG A 357 -25.62 4.73 -29.67
C ARG A 357 -25.50 3.48 -30.54
N ASP A 358 -24.31 3.04 -30.83
CA ASP A 358 -23.98 1.88 -31.63
C ASP A 358 -22.56 1.32 -31.31
N SER A 359 -22.17 0.28 -32.02
CA SER A 359 -20.87 -0.37 -31.84
C SER A 359 -19.65 0.49 -32.21
N THR A 360 -19.82 1.64 -32.83
CA THR A 360 -18.72 2.56 -33.10
C THR A 360 -18.29 3.32 -31.86
N MET A 361 -19.15 3.36 -30.81
CA MET A 361 -18.90 4.06 -29.54
C MET A 361 -18.45 5.51 -29.72
N THR A 362 -19.04 6.20 -30.74
CA THR A 362 -18.73 7.62 -31.00
C THR A 362 -19.62 8.58 -30.23
N GLU A 363 -20.77 8.07 -29.75
CA GLU A 363 -21.71 8.83 -28.92
C GLU A 363 -22.28 7.94 -27.81
N TYR A 364 -22.51 8.55 -26.66
CA TYR A 364 -23.16 7.91 -25.51
C TYR A 364 -24.33 8.75 -25.00
N PHE A 365 -25.32 8.07 -24.40
CA PHE A 365 -26.52 8.72 -23.89
C PHE A 365 -26.31 9.17 -22.45
N HIS A 366 -26.59 10.45 -22.13
CA HIS A 366 -26.54 11.01 -20.79
C HIS A 366 -27.37 12.30 -20.73
N ASP A 367 -28.10 12.52 -19.64
CA ASP A 367 -28.97 13.68 -19.44
C ASP A 367 -29.91 13.90 -20.64
N ASN A 368 -30.61 12.85 -21.04
CA ASN A 368 -31.55 12.88 -22.19
C ASN A 368 -30.93 13.34 -23.52
N LYS A 369 -29.62 13.25 -23.69
CA LYS A 369 -28.91 13.69 -24.92
C LYS A 369 -27.82 12.68 -25.29
N TRP A 370 -27.56 12.61 -26.60
CA TRP A 370 -26.38 11.93 -27.13
C TRP A 370 -25.19 12.88 -27.06
N LYS A 371 -24.15 12.50 -26.30
CA LYS A 371 -22.90 13.24 -26.13
C LYS A 371 -21.78 12.54 -26.91
N PRO A 372 -20.84 13.29 -27.54
CA PRO A 372 -19.72 12.69 -28.26
C PRO A 372 -18.72 12.07 -27.25
N THR A 373 -18.08 10.98 -27.65
CA THR A 373 -16.94 10.40 -26.96
C THR A 373 -15.63 10.98 -27.50
N ARG A 374 -14.57 10.91 -26.66
CA ARG A 374 -13.18 11.15 -27.10
C ARG A 374 -12.47 9.81 -27.22
N LYS A 375 -11.75 9.58 -28.31
CA LYS A 375 -10.96 8.38 -28.53
C LYS A 375 -9.47 8.69 -28.48
N VAL A 376 -8.72 7.90 -27.73
CA VAL A 376 -7.26 7.99 -27.60
C VAL A 376 -6.64 6.68 -28.07
N VAL A 377 -5.69 6.77 -28.99
CA VAL A 377 -4.93 5.61 -29.47
C VAL A 377 -3.67 5.50 -28.63
N GLU A 378 -3.62 4.49 -27.78
CA GLU A 378 -2.43 4.12 -26.99
C GLU A 378 -1.56 3.15 -27.78
N LYS A 379 -0.24 3.38 -27.75
CA LYS A 379 0.75 2.54 -28.41
C LYS A 379 1.63 1.86 -27.37
N PHE A 380 1.74 0.56 -27.50
CA PHE A 380 2.53 -0.29 -26.60
C PHE A 380 3.72 -0.84 -27.39
N LYS A 381 4.91 -0.46 -26.98
CA LYS A 381 6.14 -1.05 -27.49
C LYS A 381 6.34 -2.39 -26.79
N ILE A 382 6.62 -3.41 -27.60
CA ILE A 382 6.85 -4.76 -27.08
C ILE A 382 8.31 -5.11 -27.35
N ARG A 383 9.00 -5.63 -26.36
CA ARG A 383 10.39 -6.09 -26.51
C ARG A 383 10.49 -7.03 -27.72
N GLY A 384 11.46 -6.79 -28.57
CA GLY A 384 11.61 -7.49 -29.86
C GLY A 384 11.13 -6.71 -31.08
N GLY A 385 10.69 -5.43 -30.88
CA GLY A 385 10.42 -4.47 -31.95
C GLY A 385 8.98 -4.43 -32.46
N MET A 386 8.07 -5.22 -31.87
CA MET A 386 6.64 -5.14 -32.18
C MET A 386 6.00 -3.93 -31.50
N THR A 387 4.94 -3.41 -32.09
CA THR A 387 4.08 -2.37 -31.49
C THR A 387 2.63 -2.82 -31.60
N PHE A 388 1.93 -2.77 -30.46
CA PHE A 388 0.50 -2.99 -30.38
C PHE A 388 -0.21 -1.64 -30.21
N SER A 389 -1.39 -1.47 -30.81
CA SER A 389 -2.21 -0.26 -30.63
C SER A 389 -3.56 -0.64 -30.07
N ASP A 390 -3.99 0.06 -29.02
CA ASP A 390 -5.32 -0.04 -28.43
C ASP A 390 -6.00 1.32 -28.48
N THR A 391 -7.32 1.35 -28.68
CA THR A 391 -8.09 2.60 -28.71
C THR A 391 -8.99 2.65 -27.48
N ILE A 392 -8.76 3.60 -26.60
CA ILE A 392 -9.54 3.81 -25.39
C ILE A 392 -10.57 4.90 -25.64
N THR A 393 -11.83 4.59 -25.38
CA THR A 393 -12.94 5.54 -25.46
C THR A 393 -13.08 6.26 -24.13
N TYR A 394 -13.30 7.56 -24.13
CA TYR A 394 -13.53 8.38 -22.94
C TYR A 394 -14.92 9.01 -23.00
N THR A 395 -15.63 8.96 -21.89
CA THR A 395 -16.83 9.76 -21.60
C THR A 395 -16.49 10.88 -20.63
N HIS A 396 -17.47 11.64 -20.16
CA HIS A 396 -17.26 12.63 -19.08
C HIS A 396 -17.01 11.94 -17.70
N HIS A 397 -17.42 10.69 -17.53
CA HIS A 397 -17.10 9.90 -16.34
C HIS A 397 -15.64 9.46 -16.31
N GLY A 398 -14.95 9.42 -17.48
CA GLY A 398 -13.57 8.94 -17.59
C GLY A 398 -13.40 7.89 -18.69
N PRO A 399 -12.31 7.07 -18.61
CA PRO A 399 -12.04 6.03 -19.59
C PRO A 399 -13.04 4.88 -19.50
N VAL A 400 -13.46 4.39 -20.66
CA VAL A 400 -14.22 3.13 -20.77
C VAL A 400 -13.24 1.97 -20.68
N VAL A 401 -13.13 1.39 -19.50
CA VAL A 401 -12.14 0.34 -19.21
C VAL A 401 -12.49 -0.94 -19.96
N TRP A 402 -13.77 -1.34 -19.95
CA TRP A 402 -14.22 -2.55 -20.62
C TRP A 402 -15.10 -2.20 -21.80
N ASP A 403 -14.63 -2.61 -22.99
CA ASP A 403 -15.35 -2.58 -24.24
C ASP A 403 -15.17 -3.89 -25.01
N THR A 404 -15.96 -4.12 -26.06
CA THR A 404 -15.92 -5.35 -26.86
C THR A 404 -14.53 -5.65 -27.44
N PRO A 405 -13.79 -4.68 -28.00
CA PRO A 405 -12.44 -4.92 -28.50
C PRO A 405 -11.44 -5.40 -27.43
N TYR A 406 -11.60 -4.94 -26.20
CA TYR A 406 -10.70 -5.34 -25.09
C TYR A 406 -10.97 -6.77 -24.62
N GLN A 407 -12.22 -7.16 -24.53
CA GLN A 407 -12.63 -8.49 -24.06
C GLN A 407 -12.24 -9.62 -25.01
N THR A 408 -12.09 -9.36 -26.30
CA THR A 408 -11.76 -10.39 -27.31
C THR A 408 -10.30 -10.82 -27.28
N LEU A 409 -9.41 -10.08 -26.61
CA LEU A 409 -8.00 -10.38 -26.54
C LEU A 409 -7.68 -11.22 -25.30
N SER A 410 -7.30 -12.47 -25.53
CA SER A 410 -6.90 -13.38 -24.43
C SER A 410 -5.65 -12.85 -23.74
N LEU A 411 -5.77 -12.56 -22.45
CA LEU A 411 -4.64 -12.22 -21.60
C LEU A 411 -3.89 -13.49 -21.19
N GLY A 412 -2.57 -13.48 -21.36
CA GLY A 412 -1.71 -14.68 -21.28
C GLY A 412 -1.54 -15.34 -19.91
N GLU A 413 -2.08 -14.80 -18.82
CA GLU A 413 -1.86 -15.31 -17.45
C GLU A 413 -3.13 -15.86 -16.80
N LYS A 414 -2.98 -16.99 -16.08
CA LYS A 414 -4.09 -17.69 -15.43
C LYS A 414 -4.81 -16.85 -14.37
N SER A 415 -4.10 -16.01 -13.63
CA SER A 415 -4.69 -15.14 -12.58
C SER A 415 -5.53 -14.01 -13.17
N ILE A 416 -5.04 -13.39 -14.23
CA ILE A 416 -5.77 -12.34 -14.95
C ILE A 416 -6.87 -12.96 -15.85
N ARG A 417 -6.67 -14.18 -16.38
CA ARG A 417 -7.68 -14.90 -17.16
C ARG A 417 -8.97 -15.19 -16.39
N ASN A 418 -8.88 -15.46 -15.11
CA ASN A 418 -10.06 -15.67 -14.28
C ASN A 418 -10.77 -14.36 -13.94
N SER A 419 -10.02 -13.24 -13.86
CA SER A 419 -10.52 -11.92 -13.46
C SER A 419 -11.25 -11.14 -14.56
N ILE A 420 -11.11 -11.49 -15.84
CA ILE A 420 -11.63 -10.69 -16.97
C ILE A 420 -12.68 -11.45 -17.80
N ARG A 421 -13.12 -12.62 -17.36
CA ARG A 421 -14.16 -13.36 -18.07
C ARG A 421 -15.52 -12.68 -17.88
N GLN A 422 -15.95 -11.91 -18.90
CA GLN A 422 -17.32 -11.41 -19.06
C GLN A 422 -17.74 -10.24 -18.16
N VAL A 423 -17.11 -9.08 -18.34
CA VAL A 423 -17.69 -7.81 -17.89
C VAL A 423 -18.57 -7.24 -19.00
N SER A 424 -19.72 -6.64 -18.66
CA SER A 424 -20.57 -5.92 -19.62
C SER A 424 -19.76 -4.88 -20.37
N THR A 425 -19.97 -4.80 -21.67
CA THR A 425 -19.33 -3.78 -22.53
C THR A 425 -19.89 -2.40 -22.24
N GLY A 426 -19.02 -1.38 -22.31
CA GLY A 426 -19.44 0.01 -22.07
C GLY A 426 -19.36 0.41 -20.60
N ARG A 427 -18.35 -0.05 -19.87
CA ARG A 427 -18.16 0.32 -18.45
C ARG A 427 -17.04 1.34 -18.29
N ALA A 428 -17.40 2.54 -17.85
CA ALA A 428 -16.47 3.62 -17.59
C ALA A 428 -16.07 3.68 -16.11
N LEU A 429 -14.85 4.17 -15.85
CA LEU A 429 -14.33 4.43 -14.51
C LEU A 429 -14.22 5.94 -14.28
N ARG A 430 -14.90 6.43 -13.25
CA ARG A 430 -14.66 7.75 -12.66
C ARG A 430 -13.76 7.55 -11.45
N TRP A 431 -12.57 8.10 -11.48
CA TRP A 431 -11.60 8.02 -10.39
C TRP A 431 -11.06 9.42 -10.09
N LEU A 432 -11.09 9.82 -8.82
CA LEU A 432 -10.70 11.17 -8.41
C LEU A 432 -9.24 11.50 -8.80
N ALA A 433 -8.35 10.49 -8.81
CA ALA A 433 -6.98 10.68 -9.25
C ALA A 433 -6.83 10.97 -10.76
N HIS A 434 -7.92 10.91 -11.55
CA HIS A 434 -7.92 11.41 -12.92
C HIS A 434 -7.95 12.95 -13.00
N ASP A 435 -8.39 13.61 -11.94
CA ASP A 435 -8.52 15.07 -11.93
C ASP A 435 -7.15 15.76 -11.86
N GLU A 436 -7.08 16.99 -12.36
CA GLU A 436 -5.88 17.81 -12.25
C GLU A 436 -5.62 18.14 -10.77
N SER A 437 -4.48 17.71 -10.23
CA SER A 437 -4.14 17.83 -8.82
C SER A 437 -2.63 17.85 -8.59
N ASN A 438 -2.20 18.43 -7.45
CA ASN A 438 -0.80 18.62 -7.12
C ASN A 438 -0.51 18.15 -5.67
N GLU A 439 -0.54 16.85 -5.45
CA GLU A 439 -0.27 16.25 -4.14
C GLU A 439 1.17 16.48 -3.65
N LEU A 440 2.14 16.70 -4.56
CA LEU A 440 3.51 17.07 -4.18
C LEU A 440 3.56 18.38 -3.39
N ARG A 441 2.65 19.32 -3.70
CA ARG A 441 2.56 20.58 -2.97
C ARG A 441 2.22 20.38 -1.51
N THR A 442 1.35 19.41 -1.19
CA THR A 442 1.04 19.05 0.20
C THR A 442 2.29 18.67 0.97
N PHE A 443 3.09 17.77 0.43
CA PHE A 443 4.31 17.32 1.12
C PHE A 443 5.37 18.41 1.20
N TYR A 444 5.54 19.22 0.15
CA TYR A 444 6.42 20.39 0.22
C TYR A 444 6.01 21.36 1.33
N LEU A 445 4.73 21.70 1.43
CA LEU A 445 4.21 22.57 2.48
C LEU A 445 4.33 21.94 3.87
N LEU A 446 4.10 20.64 4.03
CA LEU A 446 4.33 19.94 5.30
C LEU A 446 5.80 19.96 5.71
N ASN A 447 6.73 19.80 4.75
CA ASN A 447 8.17 19.82 5.02
C ASN A 447 8.64 21.19 5.60
N THR A 448 7.92 22.28 5.26
CA THR A 448 8.22 23.64 5.66
C THR A 448 7.23 24.22 6.69
N ALA A 449 6.22 23.46 7.11
CA ALA A 449 5.19 23.92 8.04
C ALA A 449 5.76 24.18 9.44
N GLU A 450 5.35 25.27 10.06
CA GLU A 450 5.79 25.66 11.41
C GLU A 450 4.74 25.44 12.49
N ASN A 451 3.47 25.28 12.10
CA ASN A 451 2.35 25.22 13.05
C ASN A 451 1.14 24.47 12.46
N TYR A 452 0.07 24.41 13.27
CA TYR A 452 -1.17 23.73 12.89
C TYR A 452 -1.88 24.37 11.67
N ASP A 453 -1.85 25.69 11.54
CA ASP A 453 -2.53 26.37 10.44
C ASP A 453 -1.81 26.12 9.11
N ASP A 454 -0.49 26.06 9.11
CA ASP A 454 0.31 25.66 7.95
C ASP A 454 0.05 24.20 7.56
N TYR A 455 -0.06 23.30 8.57
CA TYR A 455 -0.44 21.92 8.34
C TYR A 455 -1.82 21.79 7.68
N VAL A 456 -2.82 22.50 8.19
CA VAL A 456 -4.17 22.49 7.59
C VAL A 456 -4.14 23.04 6.17
N HIS A 457 -3.41 24.13 5.93
CA HIS A 457 -3.25 24.71 4.60
C HIS A 457 -2.56 23.73 3.61
N ALA A 458 -1.56 22.99 4.08
CA ALA A 458 -0.91 21.99 3.24
C ALA A 458 -1.90 20.90 2.77
N LEU A 459 -2.81 20.48 3.63
CA LEU A 459 -3.80 19.44 3.33
C LEU A 459 -4.89 19.85 2.33
N GLU A 460 -5.07 21.17 2.06
CA GLU A 460 -5.99 21.67 1.03
C GLU A 460 -5.59 21.17 -0.38
N TYR A 461 -4.30 20.91 -0.61
CA TYR A 461 -3.77 20.45 -1.91
C TYR A 461 -3.78 18.93 -2.06
N PHE A 462 -4.10 18.19 -0.99
CA PHE A 462 -4.15 16.74 -1.02
C PHE A 462 -5.46 16.25 -1.64
N ASN A 463 -5.39 15.62 -2.82
CA ASN A 463 -6.57 15.20 -3.59
C ASN A 463 -6.89 13.72 -3.38
N CYS A 464 -6.00 12.82 -3.78
CA CYS A 464 -6.21 11.36 -3.79
C CYS A 464 -4.89 10.62 -3.56
N PRO A 465 -4.89 9.55 -2.74
CA PRO A 465 -6.03 8.92 -2.04
C PRO A 465 -6.50 9.69 -0.81
N GLY A 466 -7.67 9.36 -0.25
CA GLY A 466 -8.03 9.85 1.08
C GLY A 466 -7.09 9.26 2.14
N GLN A 467 -6.60 10.10 3.07
CA GLN A 467 -5.71 9.66 4.16
C GLN A 467 -6.01 10.35 5.47
N ASN A 468 -5.78 9.65 6.58
CA ASN A 468 -5.85 10.22 7.92
C ASN A 468 -4.45 10.73 8.28
N PHE A 469 -4.27 12.05 8.29
CA PHE A 469 -3.04 12.70 8.71
C PHE A 469 -3.07 12.94 10.21
N ALA A 470 -2.18 12.30 10.94
CA ALA A 470 -1.93 12.59 12.35
C ALA A 470 -0.89 13.71 12.46
N TYR A 471 -1.03 14.56 13.47
CA TYR A 471 -0.23 15.77 13.70
C TYR A 471 0.16 15.91 15.16
N ALA A 472 1.40 16.26 15.42
CA ALA A 472 1.87 16.75 16.71
C ALA A 472 2.88 17.89 16.51
N ASP A 473 2.91 18.87 17.46
CA ASP A 473 3.83 20.00 17.39
C ASP A 473 4.63 20.20 18.68
N VAL A 474 5.60 21.12 18.62
CA VAL A 474 6.46 21.51 19.74
C VAL A 474 5.72 22.26 20.86
N GLU A 475 4.51 22.77 20.60
CA GLU A 475 3.64 23.40 21.59
C GLU A 475 2.80 22.40 22.38
N GLY A 476 2.88 21.09 22.00
CA GLY A 476 2.14 20.01 22.64
C GLY A 476 0.72 19.82 22.08
N ASN A 477 0.36 20.49 20.98
CA ASN A 477 -0.89 20.24 20.27
C ASN A 477 -0.82 18.92 19.51
N ILE A 478 -1.99 18.28 19.43
CA ILE A 478 -2.20 17.07 18.64
C ILE A 478 -3.46 17.22 17.78
N ALA A 479 -3.45 16.61 16.60
CA ALA A 479 -4.62 16.59 15.73
C ALA A 479 -4.67 15.37 14.83
N LEU A 480 -5.84 15.14 14.25
CA LEU A 480 -6.00 14.23 13.12
C LEU A 480 -6.96 14.88 12.13
N TRP A 481 -6.60 14.83 10.85
CA TRP A 481 -7.38 15.31 9.73
C TRP A 481 -7.58 14.20 8.70
N HIS A 482 -8.83 13.91 8.37
CA HIS A 482 -9.18 13.01 7.28
C HIS A 482 -9.09 13.80 5.97
N ALA A 483 -7.93 13.78 5.35
CA ALA A 483 -7.59 14.56 4.17
C ALA A 483 -7.78 13.76 2.88
N GLY A 484 -7.88 14.46 1.79
CA GLY A 484 -8.23 13.98 0.46
C GLY A 484 -9.51 14.68 -0.01
N ASN A 485 -9.75 14.75 -1.29
CA ASN A 485 -11.02 15.24 -1.78
C ASN A 485 -12.03 14.09 -1.77
N ASN A 486 -13.17 14.33 -1.16
CA ASN A 486 -14.28 13.39 -1.10
C ASN A 486 -15.40 13.88 -2.01
N PRO A 487 -15.85 13.09 -3.00
CA PRO A 487 -17.08 13.40 -3.70
C PRO A 487 -18.24 13.52 -2.71
N ALA A 488 -19.04 14.57 -2.83
CA ALA A 488 -20.25 14.70 -2.06
C ALA A 488 -21.32 13.78 -2.66
N LYS A 489 -21.52 12.64 -2.02
CA LYS A 489 -22.38 11.55 -2.44
C LYS A 489 -23.64 11.46 -1.56
N TRP A 490 -24.75 11.04 -2.14
CA TRP A 490 -25.90 10.59 -1.34
C TRP A 490 -25.64 9.17 -0.79
N GLU A 491 -26.33 8.78 0.26
CA GLU A 491 -26.12 7.50 0.95
C GLU A 491 -26.21 6.32 -0.04
N LYS A 492 -25.18 5.45 -0.04
CA LYS A 492 -25.00 4.30 -0.95
C LYS A 492 -24.66 4.65 -2.41
N GLN A 493 -24.47 5.91 -2.79
CA GLN A 493 -23.95 6.24 -4.12
C GLN A 493 -22.52 5.69 -4.25
N GLY A 494 -22.27 4.88 -5.30
CA GLY A 494 -20.99 4.19 -5.49
C GLY A 494 -20.91 2.80 -4.85
N MET A 495 -21.83 2.42 -3.95
CA MET A 495 -21.89 1.05 -3.42
C MET A 495 -22.20 0.02 -4.51
N PHE A 496 -22.92 0.41 -5.53
CA PHE A 496 -23.30 -0.40 -6.70
C PHE A 496 -22.93 0.34 -7.98
N ILE A 497 -22.84 -0.40 -9.09
CA ILE A 497 -22.62 0.19 -10.41
C ILE A 497 -23.65 1.28 -10.67
N SER A 498 -23.19 2.44 -11.10
CA SER A 498 -24.00 3.62 -11.34
C SER A 498 -24.57 3.67 -12.76
N ASP A 499 -25.76 4.26 -12.91
CA ASP A 499 -26.37 4.52 -14.22
C ASP A 499 -25.70 5.71 -14.90
N GLY A 500 -24.86 5.45 -15.91
CA GLY A 500 -24.19 6.48 -16.68
C GLY A 500 -25.11 7.33 -17.56
N THR A 501 -26.41 7.03 -17.61
CA THR A 501 -27.41 7.82 -18.38
C THR A 501 -28.10 8.89 -17.56
N ASP A 502 -28.14 8.74 -16.24
CA ASP A 502 -28.84 9.62 -15.30
C ASP A 502 -27.86 10.56 -14.57
N PRO A 503 -27.96 11.89 -14.75
CA PRO A 503 -27.04 12.85 -14.13
C PRO A 503 -27.10 12.89 -12.60
N ARG A 504 -28.12 12.29 -11.94
CA ARG A 504 -28.19 12.19 -10.47
C ARG A 504 -27.14 11.24 -9.88
N TYR A 505 -26.53 10.36 -10.71
CA TYR A 505 -25.41 9.52 -10.32
C TYR A 505 -24.05 10.21 -10.51
N ASP A 506 -23.97 11.35 -11.16
CA ASP A 506 -22.74 12.12 -11.28
C ASP A 506 -22.30 12.64 -9.90
N TRP A 507 -21.01 12.80 -9.71
CA TRP A 507 -20.49 13.49 -8.52
C TRP A 507 -20.88 14.97 -8.60
N GLN A 508 -21.71 15.41 -7.68
CA GLN A 508 -22.33 16.73 -7.74
C GLN A 508 -21.41 17.83 -7.24
N ALA A 509 -20.56 17.51 -6.27
CA ALA A 509 -19.61 18.44 -5.65
C ALA A 509 -18.49 17.67 -4.97
N VAL A 510 -17.54 18.40 -4.38
CA VAL A 510 -16.52 17.90 -3.46
C VAL A 510 -16.83 18.44 -2.06
N VAL A 511 -16.71 17.61 -1.03
CA VAL A 511 -16.88 18.02 0.37
C VAL A 511 -15.88 19.15 0.69
N PRO A 512 -16.34 20.32 1.18
CA PRO A 512 -15.44 21.42 1.52
C PRO A 512 -14.38 21.00 2.54
N HIS A 513 -13.17 21.53 2.40
CA HIS A 513 -12.04 21.14 3.24
C HIS A 513 -12.35 21.25 4.73
N GLU A 514 -12.94 22.36 5.16
CA GLU A 514 -13.31 22.64 6.55
C GLU A 514 -14.46 21.77 7.08
N GLN A 515 -15.16 21.06 6.21
CA GLN A 515 -16.26 20.16 6.59
C GLN A 515 -15.82 18.70 6.70
N LYS A 516 -14.60 18.37 6.26
CA LYS A 516 -14.04 17.01 6.37
C LYS A 516 -13.87 16.60 7.84
N PRO A 517 -13.91 15.31 8.16
CA PRO A 517 -13.71 14.84 9.53
C PRO A 517 -12.33 15.26 10.07
N HIS A 518 -12.30 16.00 11.16
CA HIS A 518 -11.05 16.41 11.81
C HIS A 518 -11.27 16.70 13.29
N ILE A 519 -10.21 16.66 14.07
CA ILE A 519 -10.21 17.00 15.49
C ILE A 519 -8.84 17.51 15.93
N LYS A 520 -8.81 18.58 16.72
CA LYS A 520 -7.62 19.13 17.39
C LYS A 520 -7.78 19.03 18.89
N ASN A 521 -6.77 18.60 19.62
CA ASN A 521 -6.70 18.54 21.07
C ASN A 521 -7.92 17.88 21.74
N PRO A 522 -8.26 16.63 21.39
CA PRO A 522 -9.40 15.94 22.00
C PRO A 522 -9.23 15.81 23.52
N LYS A 523 -10.36 15.87 24.27
CA LYS A 523 -10.35 15.81 25.74
C LYS A 523 -9.67 14.58 26.33
N ARG A 524 -9.67 13.45 25.60
CA ARG A 524 -9.01 12.22 26.02
C ARG A 524 -7.47 12.29 25.96
N GLY A 525 -6.92 13.34 25.32
CA GLY A 525 -5.48 13.60 25.22
C GLY A 525 -4.72 12.71 24.24
N TYR A 526 -5.42 11.97 23.38
CA TYR A 526 -4.86 11.22 22.26
C TYR A 526 -5.90 11.04 21.16
N ILE A 527 -5.44 10.78 19.96
CA ILE A 527 -6.24 10.47 18.77
C ILE A 527 -5.42 9.58 17.83
N GLY A 528 -6.08 8.76 17.01
CA GLY A 528 -5.39 7.94 16.03
C GLY A 528 -6.31 7.21 15.08
N SER A 529 -5.71 6.60 14.09
CA SER A 529 -6.36 5.78 13.08
C SER A 529 -5.64 4.44 12.92
N ALA A 530 -6.42 3.38 12.81
CA ALA A 530 -6.01 2.07 12.34
C ALA A 530 -6.91 1.63 11.16
N ASN A 531 -7.27 2.59 10.30
CA ASN A 531 -8.15 2.46 9.14
C ASN A 531 -9.62 2.15 9.47
N GLN A 532 -10.05 2.34 10.71
CA GLN A 532 -11.44 2.22 11.11
C GLN A 532 -12.28 3.40 10.58
N HIS A 533 -13.57 3.31 10.72
CA HIS A 533 -14.53 4.32 10.29
C HIS A 533 -14.12 5.74 10.78
N PRO A 534 -14.10 6.77 9.93
CA PRO A 534 -13.69 8.11 10.36
C PRO A 534 -14.70 8.77 11.30
N THR A 535 -15.99 8.47 11.15
CA THR A 535 -17.08 9.15 11.86
C THR A 535 -18.18 8.17 12.27
N THR A 536 -19.15 8.65 13.03
CA THR A 536 -20.44 7.97 13.24
C THR A 536 -21.44 8.32 12.12
N SER A 537 -22.61 7.65 12.11
CA SER A 537 -23.71 7.92 11.18
C SER A 537 -24.32 9.34 11.31
N ASP A 538 -23.93 10.09 12.32
CA ASP A 538 -24.36 11.51 12.50
C ASP A 538 -23.59 12.49 11.57
N TYR A 539 -22.50 12.03 10.93
CA TYR A 539 -21.78 12.85 9.97
C TYR A 539 -22.58 12.99 8.67
N PRO A 540 -22.75 14.21 8.14
CA PRO A 540 -23.77 14.48 7.13
C PRO A 540 -23.41 14.05 5.69
N TYR A 541 -22.21 13.55 5.45
CA TYR A 541 -21.79 13.06 4.14
C TYR A 541 -21.50 11.55 4.16
N PHE A 542 -21.83 10.88 3.08
CA PHE A 542 -21.43 9.51 2.81
C PHE A 542 -20.01 9.50 2.21
N LEU A 543 -19.05 8.87 2.89
CA LEU A 543 -17.64 8.86 2.48
C LEU A 543 -17.22 7.54 1.83
N SER A 544 -17.74 6.41 2.33
CA SER A 544 -17.42 5.07 1.80
C SER A 544 -18.40 4.02 2.32
N GLU A 545 -18.53 2.96 1.55
CA GLU A 545 -19.27 1.75 1.95
C GLU A 545 -18.41 0.79 2.79
N PHE A 546 -17.11 1.01 2.85
CA PHE A 546 -16.17 0.07 3.48
C PHE A 546 -15.09 0.77 4.32
N TYR A 547 -14.88 0.26 5.52
CA TYR A 547 -13.74 0.54 6.39
C TYR A 547 -13.31 -0.73 7.12
N TRP A 548 -12.05 -0.82 7.53
CA TRP A 548 -11.60 -1.94 8.34
C TRP A 548 -12.27 -1.97 9.70
N ALA A 549 -12.52 -3.17 10.21
CA ALA A 549 -13.03 -3.38 11.56
C ALA A 549 -12.08 -2.76 12.61
N SER A 550 -12.66 -2.22 13.68
CA SER A 550 -11.92 -1.45 14.70
C SER A 550 -11.02 -2.30 15.62
N PHE A 551 -10.68 -3.56 15.28
CA PHE A 551 -9.91 -4.46 16.17
C PHE A 551 -8.55 -3.87 16.55
N ARG A 552 -7.75 -3.43 15.57
CA ARG A 552 -6.44 -2.81 15.80
C ARG A 552 -6.57 -1.55 16.65
N TRP A 553 -7.49 -0.67 16.28
CA TRP A 553 -7.76 0.56 17.01
C TRP A 553 -8.21 0.30 18.44
N ASN A 554 -9.10 -0.65 18.68
CA ASN A 554 -9.57 -1.00 20.03
C ASN A 554 -8.42 -1.43 20.96
N GLN A 555 -7.43 -2.17 20.44
CA GLN A 555 -6.26 -2.55 21.24
C GLN A 555 -5.36 -1.33 21.48
N ILE A 556 -5.05 -0.55 20.47
CA ILE A 556 -4.28 0.71 20.58
C ILE A 556 -4.95 1.66 21.58
N HIS A 557 -6.27 1.86 21.44
CA HIS A 557 -7.08 2.67 22.35
C HIS A 557 -6.98 2.20 23.79
N THR A 558 -7.16 0.90 24.03
CA THR A 558 -7.05 0.29 25.36
C THR A 558 -5.67 0.55 26.00
N ARG A 559 -4.60 0.40 25.22
CA ARG A 559 -3.24 0.68 25.68
C ARG A 559 -3.06 2.17 26.00
N LEU A 560 -3.43 3.06 25.10
CA LEU A 560 -3.32 4.51 25.28
C LEU A 560 -4.16 5.03 26.44
N ASP A 561 -5.38 4.48 26.66
CA ASP A 561 -6.25 4.91 27.73
C ASP A 561 -5.66 4.64 29.14
N THR A 562 -4.93 3.56 29.27
CA THR A 562 -4.28 3.17 30.54
C THR A 562 -2.98 3.92 30.84
N LEU A 563 -2.31 4.48 29.83
CA LEU A 563 -1.05 5.22 30.02
C LEU A 563 -1.30 6.63 30.61
N GLN A 564 -0.59 6.96 31.71
CA GLN A 564 -0.66 8.27 32.38
C GLN A 564 0.61 9.12 32.17
N SER A 565 1.74 8.50 31.86
CA SER A 565 3.04 9.14 31.63
C SER A 565 3.72 8.40 30.48
N ALA A 566 3.16 8.56 29.27
CA ALA A 566 3.60 7.85 28.10
C ALA A 566 5.03 8.25 27.69
N THR A 567 5.80 7.29 27.22
CA THR A 567 7.16 7.47 26.70
C THR A 567 7.25 7.05 25.24
N VAL A 568 8.32 7.42 24.56
CA VAL A 568 8.63 6.91 23.21
C VAL A 568 8.66 5.38 23.19
N LYS A 569 9.20 4.76 24.26
CA LYS A 569 9.24 3.30 24.37
C LYS A 569 7.83 2.70 24.40
N ASP A 570 6.91 3.28 25.16
CA ASP A 570 5.53 2.80 25.20
C ASP A 570 4.86 2.84 23.81
N MET A 571 5.17 3.85 22.98
CA MET A 571 4.65 3.94 21.62
C MET A 571 5.22 2.83 20.73
N LEU A 572 6.52 2.55 20.83
CA LEU A 572 7.15 1.41 20.14
C LEU A 572 6.55 0.07 20.60
N ASP A 573 6.34 -0.09 21.90
CA ASP A 573 5.73 -1.31 22.48
C ASP A 573 4.27 -1.50 22.00
N ILE A 574 3.53 -0.42 21.74
CA ILE A 574 2.17 -0.50 21.17
C ILE A 574 2.22 -0.89 19.68
N GLN A 575 3.22 -0.42 18.90
CA GLN A 575 3.40 -0.87 17.51
C GLN A 575 3.71 -2.37 17.42
N LEU A 576 4.27 -2.95 18.47
CA LEU A 576 4.62 -4.37 18.58
C LEU A 576 3.57 -5.21 19.31
N ASP A 577 2.44 -4.63 19.70
CA ASP A 577 1.40 -5.33 20.44
C ASP A 577 0.76 -6.41 19.57
N ASN A 578 0.79 -7.66 20.06
CA ASN A 578 0.34 -8.84 19.36
C ASN A 578 -1.05 -9.35 19.79
N ARG A 579 -1.76 -8.60 20.63
CA ARG A 579 -3.03 -9.05 21.20
C ARG A 579 -4.17 -9.00 20.20
N SER A 580 -4.88 -10.11 20.03
CA SER A 580 -6.07 -10.23 19.18
C SER A 580 -7.35 -9.93 19.96
N VAL A 581 -7.94 -8.76 19.70
CA VAL A 581 -9.26 -8.38 20.24
C VAL A 581 -10.35 -9.33 19.74
N PHE A 582 -10.27 -9.78 18.49
CA PHE A 582 -11.20 -10.73 17.93
C PHE A 582 -11.18 -12.08 18.68
N ALA A 583 -9.97 -12.63 18.93
CA ALA A 583 -9.80 -13.85 19.72
C ALA A 583 -10.29 -13.67 21.17
N GLU A 584 -9.90 -12.57 21.81
CA GLU A 584 -10.31 -12.27 23.19
C GLU A 584 -11.82 -12.26 23.37
N LYS A 585 -12.55 -11.68 22.43
CA LYS A 585 -14.03 -11.63 22.51
C LYS A 585 -14.70 -12.96 22.15
N THR A 586 -14.17 -13.70 21.18
CA THR A 586 -14.85 -14.89 20.64
C THR A 586 -14.45 -16.20 21.33
N MET A 587 -13.21 -16.37 21.73
CA MET A 587 -12.71 -17.62 22.33
C MET A 587 -13.50 -18.12 23.58
N PRO A 588 -13.98 -17.26 24.49
CA PRO A 588 -14.80 -17.74 25.62
C PRO A 588 -16.12 -18.42 25.18
N VAL A 589 -16.69 -18.01 24.03
CA VAL A 589 -17.89 -18.65 23.45
C VAL A 589 -17.49 -19.95 22.74
N ILE A 590 -16.45 -19.89 21.92
CA ILE A 590 -15.93 -21.01 21.15
C ILE A 590 -15.55 -22.19 22.02
N LEU A 591 -14.77 -22.00 23.06
CA LEU A 591 -14.32 -23.06 23.99
C LEU A 591 -15.49 -23.80 24.65
N ARG A 592 -16.62 -23.13 24.88
CA ARG A 592 -17.83 -23.77 25.40
C ARG A 592 -18.41 -24.80 24.44
N THR A 593 -18.31 -24.55 23.12
CA THR A 593 -18.80 -25.50 22.12
C THR A 593 -17.98 -26.77 22.05
N TRP A 594 -16.67 -26.72 22.38
CA TRP A 594 -15.75 -27.86 22.24
C TRP A 594 -15.65 -28.74 23.51
N LYS A 595 -15.78 -28.14 24.70
CA LYS A 595 -15.42 -28.73 26.01
C LYS A 595 -15.88 -30.17 26.20
N ASN A 596 -17.07 -30.52 25.76
CA ASN A 596 -17.67 -31.84 25.98
C ASN A 596 -17.59 -32.77 24.74
N HIS A 597 -16.88 -32.37 23.69
CA HIS A 597 -16.84 -33.04 22.39
C HIS A 597 -15.45 -33.50 21.97
N LEU A 598 -14.49 -33.51 22.89
CA LEU A 598 -13.10 -33.91 22.65
C LEU A 598 -12.99 -35.42 22.45
N ARG A 599 -12.41 -35.88 21.32
CA ARG A 599 -12.41 -37.29 20.87
C ARG A 599 -11.16 -38.07 21.27
N ASN A 600 -10.00 -37.40 21.36
CA ASN A 600 -8.70 -38.01 21.55
C ASN A 600 -7.78 -37.12 22.42
N ASP A 601 -6.59 -37.63 22.73
CA ASP A 601 -5.66 -36.93 23.61
C ASP A 601 -5.00 -35.69 22.93
N LEU A 602 -4.83 -35.72 21.60
CA LEU A 602 -4.30 -34.56 20.87
C LEU A 602 -5.30 -33.40 20.91
N GLU A 603 -6.59 -33.66 20.72
CA GLU A 603 -7.65 -32.65 20.86
C GLU A 603 -7.73 -32.10 22.30
N LYS A 604 -7.53 -32.94 23.32
CA LYS A 604 -7.45 -32.46 24.73
C LYS A 604 -6.26 -31.57 24.98
N GLN A 605 -5.11 -31.87 24.37
CA GLN A 605 -3.92 -31.01 24.45
C GLN A 605 -4.17 -29.67 23.75
N ALA A 606 -4.68 -29.68 22.51
CA ALA A 606 -5.03 -28.48 21.74
C ALA A 606 -6.03 -27.60 22.53
N PHE A 607 -7.12 -28.21 23.03
CA PHE A 607 -8.09 -27.52 23.88
C PHE A 607 -7.47 -26.91 25.15
N THR A 608 -6.55 -27.62 25.79
CA THR A 608 -5.87 -27.12 26.99
C THR A 608 -5.00 -25.93 26.69
N ILE A 609 -4.25 -25.95 25.58
CA ILE A 609 -3.41 -24.84 25.14
C ILE A 609 -4.28 -23.62 24.86
N LEU A 610 -5.33 -23.76 24.03
CA LEU A 610 -6.24 -22.68 23.68
C LEU A 610 -7.03 -22.14 24.89
N SER A 611 -7.36 -22.98 25.87
CA SER A 611 -8.04 -22.54 27.09
C SER A 611 -7.16 -21.69 28.02
N ASN A 612 -5.83 -21.80 27.90
CA ASN A 612 -4.85 -21.03 28.67
C ASN A 612 -4.16 -19.97 27.82
N TRP A 613 -4.60 -19.77 26.58
CA TRP A 613 -4.01 -18.77 25.70
C TRP A 613 -4.37 -17.36 26.15
N ASP A 614 -3.40 -16.47 26.15
CA ASP A 614 -3.50 -15.06 26.52
C ASP A 614 -3.98 -14.15 25.37
N TYR A 615 -4.29 -14.74 24.22
CA TYR A 615 -4.70 -14.07 22.96
C TYR A 615 -3.59 -13.29 22.26
N GLU A 616 -2.33 -13.50 22.66
CA GLU A 616 -1.18 -12.94 21.95
C GLU A 616 -0.85 -13.78 20.71
N MET A 617 -0.72 -13.11 19.57
CA MET A 617 -0.31 -13.72 18.30
C MET A 617 1.23 -13.83 18.26
N ASP A 618 1.78 -14.53 19.26
CA ASP A 618 3.22 -14.75 19.41
C ASP A 618 3.73 -15.77 18.38
N GLY A 619 4.79 -15.40 17.63
CA GLY A 619 5.44 -16.23 16.64
C GLY A 619 5.92 -17.58 17.15
N HIS A 620 6.23 -17.72 18.43
CA HIS A 620 6.70 -18.96 19.08
C HIS A 620 5.58 -19.80 19.70
N SER A 621 4.35 -19.31 19.71
CA SER A 621 3.19 -19.99 20.28
C SER A 621 2.45 -20.85 19.22
N PRO A 622 1.95 -22.04 19.58
CA PRO A 622 1.07 -22.82 18.70
C PRO A 622 -0.41 -22.38 18.77
N ALA A 623 -0.81 -21.61 19.77
CA ALA A 623 -2.21 -21.21 19.94
C ALA A 623 -2.71 -20.34 18.78
N PRO A 624 -1.96 -19.33 18.28
CA PRO A 624 -2.37 -18.56 17.12
C PRO A 624 -2.62 -19.40 15.86
N THR A 625 -1.74 -20.38 15.59
CA THR A 625 -1.91 -21.29 14.43
C THR A 625 -3.20 -22.07 14.53
N MET A 626 -3.47 -22.67 15.68
CA MET A 626 -4.72 -23.43 15.90
C MET A 626 -5.95 -22.54 15.75
N TYR A 627 -5.90 -21.32 16.33
CA TYR A 627 -7.01 -20.37 16.24
C TYR A 627 -7.26 -19.90 14.81
N ARG A 628 -6.23 -19.51 14.08
CA ARG A 628 -6.35 -19.02 12.68
C ARG A 628 -6.77 -20.13 11.72
N TYR A 629 -6.24 -21.34 11.89
CA TYR A 629 -6.62 -22.48 11.08
C TYR A 629 -8.09 -22.87 11.33
N TRP A 630 -8.50 -22.92 12.61
CA TRP A 630 -9.89 -23.16 12.99
C TRP A 630 -10.82 -22.11 12.40
N TYR A 631 -10.42 -20.82 12.47
CA TYR A 631 -11.24 -19.72 11.97
C TYR A 631 -11.41 -19.81 10.45
N ALA A 632 -10.34 -20.07 9.70
CA ALA A 632 -10.43 -20.27 8.25
C ALA A 632 -11.40 -21.42 7.88
N LEU A 633 -11.34 -22.52 8.62
CA LEU A 633 -12.29 -23.64 8.42
C LEU A 633 -13.74 -23.25 8.79
N LEU A 634 -13.92 -22.42 9.81
CA LEU A 634 -15.26 -21.93 10.15
C LEU A 634 -15.81 -21.01 9.06
N GLU A 635 -14.99 -20.11 8.50
CA GLU A 635 -15.40 -19.27 7.37
C GLU A 635 -15.80 -20.11 6.17
N GLU A 636 -14.99 -21.12 5.80
CA GLU A 636 -15.29 -22.06 4.73
C GLU A 636 -16.65 -22.75 4.96
N LEU A 637 -16.85 -23.33 6.14
CA LEU A 637 -18.09 -24.03 6.51
C LEU A 637 -19.33 -23.12 6.56
N THR A 638 -19.13 -21.81 6.79
CA THR A 638 -20.23 -20.84 6.92
C THR A 638 -20.60 -20.21 5.57
N TRP A 639 -19.62 -19.96 4.70
CA TRP A 639 -19.84 -19.13 3.52
C TRP A 639 -19.77 -19.88 2.18
N GLU A 640 -19.12 -21.05 2.13
CA GLU A 640 -18.84 -21.74 0.86
C GLU A 640 -20.10 -22.10 0.08
N ASP A 641 -21.09 -22.65 0.71
CA ASP A 641 -22.32 -23.14 0.06
C ASP A 641 -23.22 -22.01 -0.47
N ASP A 642 -23.21 -20.85 0.19
CA ASP A 642 -23.96 -19.67 -0.21
C ASP A 642 -23.16 -18.76 -1.16
N LEU A 643 -21.90 -18.47 -0.84
CA LEU A 643 -21.09 -17.43 -1.49
C LEU A 643 -20.02 -17.98 -2.44
N GLY A 644 -19.73 -19.30 -2.40
CA GLY A 644 -18.70 -19.93 -3.23
C GLY A 644 -17.36 -20.07 -2.53
N ILE A 645 -16.48 -20.91 -3.10
CA ILE A 645 -15.17 -21.24 -2.54
C ILE A 645 -14.20 -20.08 -2.77
N ASP A 646 -13.39 -19.74 -1.76
CA ASP A 646 -12.29 -18.77 -1.85
C ASP A 646 -12.68 -17.46 -2.56
N ASN A 647 -13.87 -16.94 -2.31
CA ASN A 647 -14.41 -15.75 -2.96
C ASN A 647 -14.51 -15.83 -4.51
N ASP A 648 -14.54 -17.03 -5.08
CA ASP A 648 -14.59 -17.20 -6.54
C ASP A 648 -15.95 -16.80 -7.14
N LYS A 649 -17.00 -16.80 -6.34
CA LYS A 649 -18.37 -16.41 -6.72
C LYS A 649 -18.74 -15.04 -6.17
N PHE A 650 -18.62 -14.86 -4.84
CA PHE A 650 -18.84 -13.58 -4.14
C PHE A 650 -17.75 -13.38 -3.10
N ILE A 651 -17.52 -12.12 -2.68
CA ILE A 651 -16.67 -11.85 -1.53
C ILE A 651 -17.35 -12.33 -0.25
N TRP A 652 -16.56 -12.85 0.68
CA TRP A 652 -17.04 -13.23 2.00
C TRP A 652 -17.11 -12.01 2.92
N PRO A 653 -18.06 -11.99 3.88
CA PRO A 653 -18.12 -10.95 4.89
C PRO A 653 -16.85 -10.87 5.72
N TYR A 654 -16.56 -9.67 6.23
CA TYR A 654 -15.38 -9.43 7.08
C TYR A 654 -15.55 -10.03 8.48
N ARG A 655 -14.46 -10.13 9.23
CA ARG A 655 -14.42 -10.77 10.54
C ARG A 655 -15.35 -10.16 11.59
N ASP A 656 -15.62 -8.87 11.51
CA ASP A 656 -16.59 -8.20 12.38
C ASP A 656 -18.00 -8.75 12.23
N LYS A 657 -18.40 -9.11 10.99
CA LYS A 657 -19.67 -9.80 10.74
C LYS A 657 -19.69 -11.20 11.35
N MET A 658 -18.62 -11.96 11.19
CA MET A 658 -18.50 -13.26 11.83
C MET A 658 -18.53 -13.13 13.36
N MET A 659 -17.85 -12.13 13.93
CA MET A 659 -17.89 -11.86 15.36
C MET A 659 -19.31 -11.51 15.84
N GLU A 660 -20.01 -10.67 15.09
CA GLU A 660 -21.42 -10.34 15.35
C GLU A 660 -22.27 -11.62 15.42
N LEU A 661 -22.19 -12.48 14.41
CA LEU A 661 -22.95 -13.73 14.36
C LEU A 661 -22.62 -14.66 15.52
N ILE A 662 -21.34 -14.86 15.84
CA ILE A 662 -20.90 -15.73 16.96
C ILE A 662 -21.43 -15.20 18.29
N LEU A 663 -21.41 -13.90 18.53
CA LEU A 663 -21.72 -13.31 19.83
C LEU A 663 -23.20 -12.99 20.03
N THR A 664 -23.92 -12.63 18.96
CA THR A 664 -25.29 -12.13 19.05
C THR A 664 -26.33 -13.05 18.41
N ASN A 665 -25.95 -13.85 17.41
CA ASN A 665 -26.89 -14.71 16.65
C ASN A 665 -26.26 -16.06 16.27
N PRO A 666 -25.89 -16.93 17.25
CA PRO A 666 -25.26 -18.22 16.97
C PRO A 666 -26.18 -19.25 16.30
N GLU A 667 -27.48 -18.98 16.19
CA GLU A 667 -28.49 -19.75 15.48
C GLU A 667 -28.82 -19.14 14.10
N SER A 668 -27.98 -18.26 13.59
CA SER A 668 -28.17 -17.63 12.28
C SER A 668 -28.27 -18.69 11.17
N HIS A 669 -29.12 -18.42 10.18
CA HIS A 669 -29.25 -19.28 9.00
C HIS A 669 -27.98 -19.39 8.15
N TRP A 670 -27.03 -18.46 8.32
CA TRP A 670 -25.71 -18.52 7.68
C TRP A 670 -24.82 -19.65 8.20
N PHE A 671 -25.14 -20.22 9.40
CA PHE A 671 -24.45 -21.40 9.90
C PHE A 671 -25.06 -22.73 9.42
N ASP A 672 -26.13 -22.68 8.63
CA ASP A 672 -26.77 -23.86 8.07
C ASP A 672 -26.16 -24.26 6.74
N ASN A 673 -25.38 -25.32 6.72
CA ASN A 673 -24.80 -25.85 5.51
C ASN A 673 -25.86 -26.53 4.63
N LYS A 674 -26.31 -25.84 3.59
CA LYS A 674 -27.36 -26.26 2.67
C LYS A 674 -27.07 -27.56 1.88
N THR A 675 -25.81 -28.01 1.92
CA THR A 675 -25.41 -29.27 1.31
C THR A 675 -25.73 -30.49 2.18
N THR A 676 -26.11 -30.29 3.45
CA THR A 676 -26.50 -31.31 4.39
C THR A 676 -28.01 -31.40 4.56
N LEU A 677 -28.50 -32.46 5.25
CA LEU A 677 -29.92 -32.60 5.60
C LEU A 677 -30.28 -32.13 7.01
N GLN A 678 -29.25 -31.72 7.77
CA GLN A 678 -29.40 -31.25 9.14
C GLN A 678 -29.35 -29.73 9.13
N LEU A 679 -30.10 -29.11 10.00
CA LEU A 679 -29.96 -27.69 10.28
C LEU A 679 -28.81 -27.49 11.26
N GLU A 680 -27.73 -26.92 10.79
CA GLU A 680 -26.55 -26.66 11.62
C GLU A 680 -26.66 -25.30 12.31
N THR A 681 -25.92 -25.19 13.39
CA THR A 681 -25.72 -23.96 14.17
C THR A 681 -24.25 -23.67 14.31
N PHE A 682 -23.88 -22.44 14.76
CA PHE A 682 -22.51 -22.10 15.08
C PHE A 682 -21.80 -23.16 15.92
N SER A 683 -22.51 -23.73 16.95
CA SER A 683 -21.89 -24.72 17.82
C SER A 683 -21.46 -25.99 17.08
N GLN A 684 -22.23 -26.42 16.09
CA GLN A 684 -21.93 -27.63 15.31
C GLN A 684 -20.81 -27.39 14.31
N LEU A 685 -20.85 -26.26 13.59
CA LEU A 685 -19.79 -25.90 12.64
C LEU A 685 -18.47 -25.64 13.38
N SER A 686 -18.51 -24.97 14.52
CA SER A 686 -17.34 -24.72 15.37
C SER A 686 -16.66 -26.01 15.85
N GLN A 687 -17.44 -27.04 16.25
CA GLN A 687 -16.92 -28.36 16.60
C GLN A 687 -16.33 -29.09 15.40
N GLN A 688 -17.01 -29.05 14.26
CA GLN A 688 -16.53 -29.64 13.00
C GLN A 688 -15.18 -29.01 12.58
N ALA A 689 -15.10 -27.69 12.58
CA ALA A 689 -13.87 -26.95 12.30
C ALA A 689 -12.73 -27.32 13.27
N PHE A 690 -13.04 -27.48 14.58
CA PHE A 690 -12.04 -27.86 15.59
C PHE A 690 -11.47 -29.25 15.33
N HIS A 691 -12.31 -30.25 15.08
CA HIS A 691 -11.87 -31.61 14.81
C HIS A 691 -11.03 -31.68 13.53
N LYS A 692 -11.48 -30.98 12.48
CA LYS A 692 -10.76 -30.90 11.21
C LYS A 692 -9.42 -30.17 11.37
N MET A 693 -9.37 -29.05 12.08
CA MET A 693 -8.14 -28.32 12.38
C MET A 693 -7.08 -29.23 13.04
N VAL A 694 -7.44 -29.98 14.10
CA VAL A 694 -6.47 -30.86 14.79
C VAL A 694 -5.97 -31.97 13.86
N SER A 695 -6.87 -32.56 13.06
CA SER A 695 -6.51 -33.60 12.07
C SER A 695 -5.60 -33.07 10.97
N ASP A 696 -5.93 -31.91 10.42
CA ASP A 696 -5.19 -31.31 9.31
C ASP A 696 -3.80 -30.84 9.76
N LEU A 697 -3.71 -30.16 10.90
CA LEU A 697 -2.41 -29.73 11.47
C LEU A 697 -1.51 -30.92 11.80
N GLN A 698 -2.08 -32.01 12.36
CA GLN A 698 -1.31 -33.23 12.60
C GLN A 698 -0.77 -33.83 11.28
N SER A 699 -1.58 -33.83 10.26
CA SER A 699 -1.21 -34.44 8.97
C SER A 699 -0.21 -33.61 8.17
N ASN A 700 -0.34 -32.28 8.23
CA ASN A 700 0.44 -31.37 7.41
C ASN A 700 1.76 -30.91 8.08
N TYR A 701 1.78 -30.80 9.42
CA TYR A 701 2.91 -30.22 10.16
C TYR A 701 3.56 -31.20 11.16
N GLY A 702 2.87 -32.29 11.54
CA GLY A 702 3.36 -33.25 12.52
C GLY A 702 2.55 -33.28 13.80
N GLY A 703 2.95 -34.17 14.73
CA GLY A 703 2.16 -34.47 15.94
C GLY A 703 2.58 -33.73 17.20
N ASP A 704 3.69 -33.03 17.22
CA ASP A 704 4.12 -32.24 18.38
C ASP A 704 3.60 -30.81 18.29
N ILE A 705 2.49 -30.55 18.99
CA ILE A 705 1.87 -29.21 18.96
C ILE A 705 2.84 -28.09 19.28
N LYS A 706 3.76 -28.32 20.25
CA LYS A 706 4.63 -27.25 20.78
C LYS A 706 5.75 -26.85 19.83
N THR A 707 6.16 -27.74 18.92
CA THR A 707 7.30 -27.52 18.02
C THR A 707 6.88 -27.43 16.57
N ASP A 708 5.79 -28.11 16.20
CA ASP A 708 5.39 -28.26 14.81
C ASP A 708 4.36 -27.21 14.40
N TRP A 709 3.48 -26.78 15.34
CA TRP A 709 2.36 -25.87 15.05
C TRP A 709 2.64 -24.41 15.45
N ILE A 710 3.90 -23.99 15.53
CA ILE A 710 4.25 -22.60 15.91
C ILE A 710 3.78 -21.62 14.85
N TRP A 711 3.29 -20.47 15.31
CA TRP A 711 2.69 -19.42 14.46
C TRP A 711 3.60 -18.94 13.34
N SER A 712 4.86 -18.64 13.63
CA SER A 712 5.81 -18.16 12.63
C SER A 712 6.13 -19.19 11.53
N LYS A 713 5.97 -20.49 11.80
CA LYS A 713 6.08 -21.53 10.78
C LYS A 713 4.83 -21.66 9.91
N TYR A 714 3.68 -21.35 10.46
CA TYR A 714 2.41 -21.40 9.76
C TYR A 714 2.19 -20.15 8.90
N GLN A 715 2.36 -18.98 9.50
CA GLN A 715 2.20 -17.71 8.78
C GLN A 715 3.39 -17.44 7.87
N GLY A 716 4.61 -17.42 8.43
CA GLY A 716 5.81 -16.97 7.75
C GLY A 716 5.69 -15.53 7.24
N THR A 717 6.78 -14.80 7.13
CA THR A 717 6.76 -13.50 6.44
C THR A 717 7.87 -13.48 5.41
N ASP A 718 7.51 -13.19 4.17
CA ASP A 718 8.41 -13.11 3.03
C ASP A 718 8.57 -11.66 2.60
N ILE A 719 9.79 -11.20 2.48
CA ILE A 719 10.15 -9.93 1.87
C ILE A 719 10.72 -10.25 0.49
N ASN A 720 9.87 -10.26 -0.51
CA ASN A 720 10.27 -10.61 -1.86
C ASN A 720 10.99 -9.46 -2.56
N HIS A 721 11.86 -9.79 -3.53
CA HIS A 721 12.34 -8.77 -4.45
C HIS A 721 11.18 -8.19 -5.27
N VAL A 722 11.14 -6.87 -5.49
CA VAL A 722 10.01 -6.17 -6.16
C VAL A 722 9.64 -6.73 -7.54
N ALA A 723 10.60 -7.34 -8.24
CA ALA A 723 10.35 -8.09 -9.49
C ALA A 723 10.33 -9.61 -9.30
N ASN A 724 10.20 -10.10 -8.08
CA ASN A 724 10.19 -11.53 -7.74
C ASN A 724 11.40 -12.30 -8.31
N ILE A 725 12.61 -11.67 -8.28
CA ILE A 725 13.85 -12.32 -8.72
C ILE A 725 14.29 -13.27 -7.60
N PRO A 726 14.39 -14.60 -7.89
CA PRO A 726 14.76 -15.58 -6.86
C PRO A 726 16.15 -15.31 -6.26
N GLY A 727 16.26 -15.45 -4.94
CA GLY A 727 17.51 -15.27 -4.20
C GLY A 727 17.86 -13.81 -3.88
N MET A 728 16.98 -12.87 -4.18
CA MET A 728 17.11 -11.44 -3.83
C MET A 728 16.08 -10.99 -2.78
N GLY A 729 15.34 -11.91 -2.21
CA GLY A 729 14.42 -11.69 -1.10
C GLY A 729 14.90 -12.37 0.17
N VAL A 730 14.28 -12.04 1.31
CA VAL A 730 14.43 -12.71 2.60
C VAL A 730 13.11 -13.39 2.93
N LEU A 731 13.13 -14.70 3.09
CA LEU A 731 11.93 -15.53 3.19
C LEU A 731 11.85 -16.23 4.55
N ASP A 732 10.65 -16.69 4.90
CA ASP A 732 10.36 -17.47 6.10
C ASP A 732 10.76 -16.77 7.42
N LEU A 733 10.57 -15.45 7.50
CA LEU A 733 10.89 -14.67 8.69
C LEU A 733 9.96 -15.06 9.86
N PRO A 734 10.50 -15.25 11.08
CA PRO A 734 9.75 -15.73 12.24
C PRO A 734 8.98 -14.59 12.94
N THR A 735 8.05 -13.95 12.26
CA THR A 735 7.30 -12.82 12.79
C THR A 735 6.17 -13.24 13.74
N SER A 736 5.88 -12.36 14.70
CA SER A 736 4.64 -12.33 15.49
C SER A 736 3.61 -11.40 14.85
N GLY A 737 2.38 -11.37 15.38
CA GLY A 737 1.32 -10.46 14.94
C GLY A 737 0.34 -11.09 13.96
N GLY A 738 -0.42 -10.26 13.27
CA GLY A 738 -1.49 -10.70 12.34
C GLY A 738 -2.26 -9.52 11.76
N SER A 739 -3.06 -9.74 10.72
CA SER A 739 -3.72 -8.70 9.93
C SER A 739 -4.65 -7.75 10.73
N ASP A 740 -5.29 -8.25 11.77
CA ASP A 740 -6.23 -7.56 12.65
C ASP A 740 -5.62 -7.16 14.02
N ILE A 741 -4.30 -7.16 14.11
CA ILE A 741 -3.50 -6.94 15.31
C ILE A 741 -2.73 -5.62 15.15
N PRO A 742 -2.42 -4.83 16.20
CA PRO A 742 -1.60 -3.62 16.07
C PRO A 742 -0.28 -3.89 15.35
N ASN A 743 0.46 -4.92 15.71
CA ASN A 743 1.59 -5.46 14.94
C ASN A 743 1.07 -6.23 13.72
N ALA A 744 0.65 -5.50 12.69
CA ALA A 744 -0.06 -6.05 11.54
C ALA A 744 0.89 -6.71 10.53
N THR A 745 1.41 -7.87 10.85
CA THR A 745 2.23 -8.69 9.97
C THR A 745 1.41 -9.73 9.20
N GLY A 746 1.84 -10.06 8.01
CA GLY A 746 1.29 -11.13 7.18
C GLY A 746 2.36 -11.77 6.32
N THR A 747 1.98 -12.67 5.41
CA THR A 747 2.94 -13.41 4.59
C THR A 747 3.80 -12.50 3.71
N THR A 748 3.21 -11.46 3.11
CA THR A 748 3.93 -10.55 2.17
C THR A 748 3.66 -9.08 2.44
N PHE A 749 3.08 -8.75 3.56
CA PHE A 749 2.79 -7.38 3.97
C PHE A 749 3.08 -7.19 5.47
N GLY A 750 3.24 -5.94 5.89
CA GLY A 750 3.48 -5.62 7.31
C GLY A 750 3.86 -4.17 7.52
N PRO A 751 4.25 -3.79 8.75
CA PRO A 751 4.76 -2.46 9.06
C PRO A 751 5.98 -2.12 8.19
N SER A 752 5.73 -1.38 7.12
CA SER A 752 6.75 -1.03 6.13
C SER A 752 7.65 0.12 6.59
N TRP A 753 7.22 0.88 7.58
CA TRP A 753 7.98 1.92 8.29
C TRP A 753 7.42 2.09 9.69
N ARG A 754 8.12 1.60 10.74
CA ARG A 754 7.78 1.93 12.13
C ARG A 754 8.50 3.22 12.53
N PHE A 755 7.73 4.20 12.98
CA PHE A 755 8.23 5.54 13.27
C PHE A 755 7.57 6.09 14.52
N VAL A 756 8.38 6.64 15.43
CA VAL A 756 7.91 7.35 16.62
C VAL A 756 8.76 8.60 16.80
N VAL A 757 8.13 9.74 17.07
CA VAL A 757 8.84 10.99 17.36
C VAL A 757 8.18 11.75 18.52
N GLU A 758 9.01 12.22 19.45
CA GLU A 758 8.66 13.15 20.52
C GLU A 758 9.07 14.58 20.12
N MET A 759 8.10 15.50 20.17
CA MET A 759 8.23 16.86 19.67
C MET A 759 8.65 17.85 20.76
N GLY A 760 9.80 17.61 21.42
CA GLY A 760 10.41 18.53 22.37
C GLY A 760 11.30 19.59 21.69
N GLU A 761 11.96 20.43 22.50
CA GLU A 761 13.02 21.34 22.02
C GLU A 761 14.12 20.55 21.28
N LYS A 762 14.53 19.41 21.86
CA LYS A 762 15.30 18.38 21.17
C LYS A 762 14.35 17.25 20.75
N LYS A 763 14.33 16.95 19.44
CA LYS A 763 13.53 15.84 18.91
C LYS A 763 14.13 14.50 19.34
N VAL A 764 13.29 13.59 19.76
CA VAL A 764 13.68 12.19 20.04
C VAL A 764 12.88 11.32 19.09
N ALA A 765 13.53 10.82 18.06
CA ALA A 765 12.89 10.06 16.99
C ALA A 765 13.54 8.69 16.81
N TYR A 766 12.70 7.69 16.50
CA TYR A 766 13.11 6.33 16.16
C TYR A 766 12.41 5.87 14.90
N GLY A 767 13.13 5.09 14.08
CA GLY A 767 12.55 4.54 12.86
C GLY A 767 13.23 3.23 12.44
N ILE A 768 12.46 2.37 11.75
CA ILE A 768 12.94 1.14 11.11
C ILE A 768 11.99 0.69 10.01
N TYR A 769 12.54 0.11 8.93
CA TYR A 769 11.77 -0.60 7.92
C TYR A 769 12.45 -1.92 7.52
N PRO A 770 11.68 -2.91 7.04
CA PRO A 770 12.22 -4.21 6.64
C PRO A 770 12.97 -4.08 5.32
N GLY A 771 14.31 -4.00 5.43
CA GLY A 771 15.18 -3.79 4.28
C GLY A 771 16.46 -3.06 4.67
N GLY A 772 16.90 -2.18 3.80
CA GLY A 772 18.03 -1.29 4.01
C GLY A 772 17.98 -0.12 3.03
N GLN A 773 18.95 0.79 3.10
CA GLN A 773 18.99 1.98 2.24
C GLN A 773 19.41 1.65 0.80
N SER A 774 20.28 0.64 0.60
CA SER A 774 20.76 0.28 -0.74
C SER A 774 19.72 -0.51 -1.54
N GLY A 775 19.62 -0.22 -2.83
CA GLY A 775 18.89 -1.04 -3.80
C GLY A 775 19.72 -2.15 -4.42
N PHE A 776 20.97 -2.29 -4.03
CA PHE A 776 21.88 -3.31 -4.59
C PHE A 776 21.91 -4.56 -3.70
N PRO A 777 21.50 -5.76 -4.23
CA PRO A 777 21.43 -7.00 -3.44
C PRO A 777 22.78 -7.50 -2.90
N GLY A 778 23.90 -6.97 -3.39
CA GLY A 778 25.24 -7.29 -2.89
C GLY A 778 25.76 -6.35 -1.81
N SER A 779 25.04 -5.28 -1.50
CA SER A 779 25.39 -4.31 -0.45
C SER A 779 25.06 -4.86 0.94
N ILE A 780 25.91 -4.54 1.92
CA ILE A 780 25.58 -4.81 3.33
C ILE A 780 24.42 -3.97 3.85
N TYR A 781 24.00 -2.95 3.10
CA TYR A 781 22.88 -2.08 3.41
C TYR A 781 21.60 -2.41 2.61
N TYR A 782 21.53 -3.60 2.02
CA TYR A 782 20.35 -4.03 1.25
C TYR A 782 19.20 -4.51 2.16
N ASP A 783 19.56 -5.33 3.16
CA ASP A 783 18.63 -6.02 4.08
C ASP A 783 19.08 -5.96 5.55
N ASN A 784 20.04 -5.11 5.88
CA ASN A 784 20.70 -5.04 7.20
C ASN A 784 19.76 -4.71 8.38
N MET A 785 18.57 -4.20 8.13
CA MET A 785 17.62 -3.88 9.20
C MET A 785 16.51 -4.95 9.34
N VAL A 786 16.53 -6.03 8.54
CA VAL A 786 15.43 -7.02 8.53
C VAL A 786 15.33 -7.78 9.85
N ASP A 787 16.45 -8.27 10.38
CA ASP A 787 16.46 -9.03 11.64
C ASP A 787 16.00 -8.17 12.81
N ASP A 788 16.49 -6.93 12.91
CA ASP A 788 16.08 -5.99 13.95
C ASP A 788 14.60 -5.57 13.81
N TRP A 789 14.10 -5.48 12.57
CA TRP A 789 12.67 -5.23 12.33
C TRP A 789 11.79 -6.39 12.84
N VAL A 790 12.21 -7.65 12.65
CA VAL A 790 11.53 -8.84 13.20
C VAL A 790 11.52 -8.83 14.71
N GLU A 791 12.66 -8.45 15.34
CA GLU A 791 12.80 -8.34 16.78
C GLU A 791 12.15 -7.09 17.38
N GLY A 792 11.65 -6.16 16.54
CA GLY A 792 11.01 -4.92 16.98
C GLY A 792 11.97 -3.85 17.48
N ILE A 793 13.24 -3.92 17.10
CA ILE A 793 14.28 -2.93 17.47
C ILE A 793 14.21 -1.78 16.48
N ALA A 794 13.97 -0.57 16.96
CA ALA A 794 14.01 0.66 16.14
C ALA A 794 15.29 1.46 16.42
N TYR A 795 15.81 2.14 15.41
CA TYR A 795 17.03 2.92 15.48
C TYR A 795 16.75 4.40 15.76
N PRO A 796 17.58 5.08 16.57
CA PRO A 796 17.49 6.50 16.76
C PRO A 796 17.82 7.23 15.44
N LEU A 797 16.99 8.23 15.09
CA LEU A 797 17.17 9.08 13.93
C LEU A 797 17.96 10.33 14.34
N SER A 798 19.12 10.53 13.73
CA SER A 798 19.96 11.72 13.99
C SER A 798 19.38 12.94 13.29
N PHE A 799 19.05 13.99 14.03
CA PHE A 799 18.41 15.20 13.51
C PHE A 799 19.10 16.45 14.05
N SER A 800 19.73 17.22 13.18
CA SER A 800 20.38 18.52 13.49
C SER A 800 20.61 19.30 12.21
N ASP A 801 20.44 20.61 12.23
CA ASP A 801 20.81 21.53 11.14
C ASP A 801 22.32 21.78 11.05
N ASN A 802 23.09 21.34 12.05
CA ASN A 802 24.53 21.44 12.09
C ASN A 802 25.20 20.15 11.60
N PRO A 803 25.84 20.11 10.42
CA PRO A 803 26.50 18.92 9.91
C PRO A 803 27.58 18.35 10.84
N ALA A 804 28.18 19.16 11.72
CA ALA A 804 29.20 18.71 12.67
C ALA A 804 28.64 17.80 13.79
N GLU A 805 27.33 17.79 13.99
CA GLU A 805 26.64 16.93 14.98
C GLU A 805 26.22 15.58 14.41
N ILE A 806 26.27 15.42 13.09
CA ILE A 806 25.95 14.17 12.43
C ILE A 806 27.21 13.33 12.25
N SER A 807 27.19 12.12 12.77
CA SER A 807 28.29 11.16 12.64
C SER A 807 28.14 10.29 11.41
N GLY A 808 29.16 10.21 10.56
CA GLY A 808 29.09 9.36 9.37
C GLY A 808 30.20 9.62 8.34
N VAL A 809 29.98 9.08 7.14
CA VAL A 809 30.89 9.28 5.99
C VAL A 809 30.45 10.54 5.26
N THR A 810 31.33 11.55 5.24
CA THR A 810 31.06 12.84 4.61
C THR A 810 31.50 12.84 3.15
N ILE A 811 30.64 13.30 2.27
CA ILE A 811 30.93 13.57 0.85
C ILE A 811 30.60 15.05 0.57
N ASN A 812 31.48 15.72 -0.12
CA ASN A 812 31.23 17.08 -0.59
C ASN A 812 31.04 17.05 -2.11
N LEU A 813 29.87 17.50 -2.54
CA LEU A 813 29.53 17.62 -3.95
C LEU A 813 29.81 19.07 -4.38
N GLY A 814 30.65 19.24 -5.40
CA GLY A 814 31.13 20.54 -5.85
C GLY A 814 30.33 21.11 -7.01
N ASN A 815 30.44 22.44 -7.20
CA ASN A 815 29.84 23.16 -8.32
C ASN A 815 30.79 23.35 -9.52
N GLY A 816 31.91 22.65 -9.55
CA GLY A 816 32.88 22.73 -10.64
C GLY A 816 33.64 24.08 -10.75
N LYS A 817 33.58 24.98 -9.72
CA LYS A 817 34.25 26.27 -9.69
C LYS A 817 35.52 26.26 -8.86
#